data_fc79e0093e52f7b1aa47d2a418e2d831
#
_entry.id   fc79e0093e52f7b1aa47d2a418e2d831
#
_cell.length_a   1.000
_cell.length_b   1.000
_cell.length_c   1.000
_cell.angle_alpha   90.00
_cell.angle_beta   90.00
_cell.angle_gamma   90.00
#
_symmetry.space_group_name_H-M   'P 1'
#
loop_
_entity.id
_entity.type
_entity.pdbx_description
1 polymer ?
#
loop_
_entity_poly.entity_id
_entity_poly.type
_entity_poly.pdbx_seq_one_letter_code
_entity_poly.pdbx_strand_id
1 'polypeptide(L)'
;MTIHEGGDPDIGENVRDEGVAQNGVVVDITDLHAGYGEVPVLHGISLQLWEGEAIGIVGHNGMGKTTLLKTIMGLLPSSGGKIVIDGVDVTSWAAHERSRLGIAYVPQGRGILPGLSAYENLRLAWTPDCGETEERAIERVLGIFPRLSRLLERRGGALSGGEQQILALARALVPLPWLLLLDEPSEGIQPSIVQEIGELLASLREKHHLSMLIVEQNLELVLDVASRIVLVERGRITRELDAGTVRGGAIADLVGLGGARSTYAASSGVAGQPVRARPPAASTGNGSARSQSNGARASGAVQKTTPAPRGRISAGAAPAAATSLGGPMSTVRRPSAEQMHEIVNSLHLSMSQGEVAEYLDVLEGTFQAYDRVNQLPDYLPPVRYPRTPGYRPGANENPLNAWAVKTEVRGAAHGPLSGKRIVLKDNICLAGVPMMNGASTLEGYVPDIDATLVTRILDAGGTIVGKAHCEYFCLSGGSHTSAHGPVHNPYKHGYSAGGSSSGCGALVGAGEVEMAIGCDQGGSIRMPASYSGCYGMKATHGLVPYTGVMPIEATIDHAGPMTTTVGDNALLLEVIAGTDGLDPRQYDVQVEKYTYTTGLGRGVSGMRIGLVTEGFGWPSSEPDVDAKVREAAERLRGAGAIIEPVSIPMHRDGGAIWTPIALEGLVAQMMHGNGMGFNWKGLYTTSLLDAHANWRSRADELSRTLKISMLAGEYFIKHHRGHFYAKAQNLGRLLRKTYDDVLVRYDLLMMPTLPMKATPLPPANAPLALWCQRGFEMLPNTCPFDVTGHPAMNIPCGISDGLPVGMMLVGKHYAETTIYRAAHTFEQLGDWRNF
;
A
#
# COMPACT_ATOMS: atom_id res chain seq x y z
N MET A 1 -47.27 -34.45 -13.22
CA MET A 1 -47.32 -33.40 -14.24
C MET A 1 -45.96 -33.37 -14.91
N THR A 2 -45.99 -33.64 -16.19
CA THR A 2 -44.92 -34.04 -17.10
C THR A 2 -43.77 -33.03 -17.14
N ILE A 3 -42.54 -33.51 -16.94
CA ILE A 3 -41.32 -32.75 -17.12
C ILE A 3 -41.10 -32.60 -18.64
N HIS A 4 -41.18 -31.39 -19.14
CA HIS A 4 -40.67 -31.06 -20.48
C HIS A 4 -39.15 -30.88 -20.36
N GLU A 5 -38.43 -31.68 -21.11
CA GLU A 5 -37.01 -31.48 -21.44
C GLU A 5 -36.89 -30.13 -22.18
N GLY A 6 -36.31 -29.14 -21.55
CA GLY A 6 -36.04 -27.82 -22.14
C GLY A 6 -34.81 -27.94 -23.04
N GLY A 7 -34.98 -27.59 -24.30
CA GLY A 7 -33.87 -27.48 -25.25
C GLY A 7 -32.82 -26.47 -24.84
N ASP A 8 -31.60 -26.70 -25.31
CA ASP A 8 -30.41 -25.83 -25.21
C ASP A 8 -30.79 -24.36 -25.59
N PRO A 9 -30.43 -23.35 -24.82
CA PRO A 9 -30.72 -21.95 -25.20
C PRO A 9 -29.92 -21.59 -26.44
N ASP A 10 -30.63 -21.35 -27.53
CA ASP A 10 -30.06 -20.93 -28.80
C ASP A 10 -29.44 -19.52 -28.68
N ILE A 11 -28.14 -19.43 -28.75
CA ILE A 11 -27.46 -18.16 -28.92
C ILE A 11 -27.55 -17.84 -30.40
N GLY A 12 -28.50 -16.96 -30.77
CA GLY A 12 -28.82 -16.60 -32.14
C GLY A 12 -27.56 -16.35 -33.00
N GLU A 13 -27.60 -16.85 -34.24
CA GLU A 13 -26.58 -16.53 -35.24
C GLU A 13 -26.50 -15.03 -35.43
N ASN A 14 -25.35 -14.45 -35.11
CA ASN A 14 -25.02 -13.04 -35.38
C ASN A 14 -25.03 -12.83 -36.92
N VAL A 15 -25.98 -12.06 -37.42
CA VAL A 15 -26.01 -11.63 -38.82
C VAL A 15 -24.80 -10.73 -39.08
N ARG A 16 -23.73 -11.30 -39.61
CA ARG A 16 -22.58 -10.56 -40.16
C ARG A 16 -22.95 -10.04 -41.53
N ASP A 17 -22.79 -8.74 -41.74
CA ASP A 17 -22.75 -8.17 -43.07
C ASP A 17 -21.58 -8.82 -43.83
N GLU A 18 -21.80 -9.29 -45.06
CA GLU A 18 -20.84 -10.05 -45.86
C GLU A 18 -19.65 -9.17 -46.33
N GLY A 19 -18.77 -8.85 -45.39
CA GLY A 19 -17.43 -8.28 -45.60
C GLY A 19 -16.36 -9.32 -45.24
N VAL A 20 -16.11 -10.23 -46.15
CA VAL A 20 -15.32 -11.43 -46.07
C VAL A 20 -13.94 -11.20 -45.45
N ALA A 21 -13.67 -11.73 -44.25
CA ALA A 21 -12.33 -12.03 -43.79
C ALA A 21 -11.71 -13.09 -44.72
N GLN A 22 -10.77 -12.69 -45.55
CA GLN A 22 -9.98 -13.62 -46.35
C GLN A 22 -9.14 -14.50 -45.42
N ASN A 23 -9.47 -15.78 -45.35
CA ASN A 23 -8.79 -16.87 -44.60
C ASN A 23 -9.16 -17.15 -43.13
N GLY A 24 -10.29 -16.73 -42.59
CA GLY A 24 -10.73 -17.14 -41.24
C GLY A 24 -9.97 -16.48 -40.08
N VAL A 25 -9.08 -15.52 -40.30
CA VAL A 25 -8.38 -14.76 -39.27
C VAL A 25 -9.30 -13.60 -38.83
N VAL A 26 -9.69 -13.60 -37.55
CA VAL A 26 -10.61 -12.59 -36.99
C VAL A 26 -9.90 -11.47 -36.21
N VAL A 27 -8.69 -11.71 -35.74
CA VAL A 27 -7.81 -10.66 -35.19
C VAL A 27 -6.41 -10.80 -35.80
N ASP A 28 -5.90 -9.76 -36.41
CA ASP A 28 -4.54 -9.69 -36.97
C ASP A 28 -3.78 -8.49 -36.37
N ILE A 29 -2.77 -8.79 -35.61
CA ILE A 29 -1.91 -7.80 -34.96
C ILE A 29 -0.54 -7.89 -35.59
N THR A 30 -0.04 -6.76 -36.10
CA THR A 30 1.26 -6.67 -36.77
C THR A 30 2.14 -5.62 -36.10
N ASP A 31 3.31 -6.03 -35.60
CA ASP A 31 4.38 -5.19 -35.03
C ASP A 31 3.87 -4.17 -33.99
N LEU A 32 3.00 -4.62 -33.08
CA LEU A 32 2.31 -3.76 -32.10
C LEU A 32 3.25 -3.23 -31.01
N HIS A 33 3.28 -1.91 -30.87
CA HIS A 33 3.98 -1.19 -29.80
C HIS A 33 2.98 -0.41 -28.96
N ALA A 34 3.12 -0.47 -27.64
CA ALA A 34 2.30 0.31 -26.70
C ALA A 34 3.02 0.46 -25.35
N GLY A 35 2.60 1.48 -24.58
CA GLY A 35 3.17 1.74 -23.25
C GLY A 35 2.39 2.80 -22.49
N TYR A 36 2.87 3.15 -21.30
CA TYR A 36 2.26 4.15 -20.44
C TYR A 36 3.14 5.41 -20.42
N GLY A 37 2.65 6.48 -21.03
CA GLY A 37 3.43 7.70 -21.23
C GLY A 37 4.73 7.41 -22.01
N GLU A 38 5.87 7.80 -21.47
CA GLU A 38 7.19 7.57 -22.09
C GLU A 38 7.76 6.15 -21.85
N VAL A 39 7.03 5.30 -21.12
CA VAL A 39 7.52 3.94 -20.80
C VAL A 39 6.94 2.92 -21.76
N PRO A 40 7.72 2.41 -22.74
CA PRO A 40 7.27 1.38 -23.64
C PRO A 40 7.16 0.03 -22.92
N VAL A 41 6.08 -0.71 -23.20
CA VAL A 41 5.81 -2.03 -22.58
C VAL A 41 5.71 -3.14 -23.64
N LEU A 42 5.07 -2.87 -24.77
CA LEU A 42 5.01 -3.79 -25.89
C LEU A 42 6.04 -3.40 -26.95
N HIS A 43 6.77 -4.37 -27.46
CA HIS A 43 7.94 -4.16 -28.32
C HIS A 43 7.84 -4.95 -29.64
N GLY A 44 6.80 -4.70 -30.44
CA GLY A 44 6.61 -5.35 -31.73
C GLY A 44 5.93 -6.73 -31.61
N ILE A 45 4.75 -6.77 -30.95
CA ILE A 45 3.92 -7.99 -30.88
C ILE A 45 3.20 -8.19 -32.21
N SER A 46 3.34 -9.41 -32.76
CA SER A 46 2.52 -9.88 -33.91
C SER A 46 1.79 -11.15 -33.48
N LEU A 47 0.47 -11.19 -33.70
CA LEU A 47 -0.41 -12.28 -33.26
C LEU A 47 -1.63 -12.36 -34.17
N GLN A 48 -2.01 -13.57 -34.58
CA GLN A 48 -3.24 -13.84 -35.31
C GLN A 48 -4.15 -14.75 -34.49
N LEU A 49 -5.44 -14.43 -34.45
CA LEU A 49 -6.48 -15.25 -33.86
C LEU A 49 -7.49 -15.66 -34.94
N TRP A 50 -7.82 -16.94 -34.97
CA TRP A 50 -8.76 -17.52 -35.91
C TRP A 50 -10.17 -17.56 -35.32
N GLU A 51 -11.17 -17.62 -36.17
CA GLU A 51 -12.57 -17.73 -35.73
C GLU A 51 -12.79 -19.00 -34.87
N GLY A 52 -13.44 -18.83 -33.70
CA GLY A 52 -13.65 -19.90 -32.72
C GLY A 52 -12.39 -20.41 -32.04
N GLU A 53 -11.24 -19.76 -32.25
CA GLU A 53 -9.99 -20.09 -31.54
C GLU A 53 -9.95 -19.46 -30.16
N ALA A 54 -9.37 -20.17 -29.19
CA ALA A 54 -8.96 -19.60 -27.90
C ALA A 54 -7.44 -19.65 -27.75
N ILE A 55 -6.82 -18.51 -27.52
CA ILE A 55 -5.38 -18.39 -27.26
C ILE A 55 -5.15 -18.07 -25.79
N GLY A 56 -4.36 -18.89 -25.11
CA GLY A 56 -3.84 -18.62 -23.79
C GLY A 56 -2.57 -17.77 -23.86
N ILE A 57 -2.57 -16.61 -23.24
CA ILE A 57 -1.41 -15.73 -23.16
C ILE A 57 -0.79 -15.88 -21.78
N VAL A 58 0.38 -16.51 -21.70
CA VAL A 58 1.07 -16.80 -20.44
C VAL A 58 2.38 -16.03 -20.33
N GLY A 59 2.89 -15.87 -19.12
CA GLY A 59 4.14 -15.17 -18.82
C GLY A 59 4.12 -14.57 -17.41
N HIS A 60 5.29 -14.19 -16.90
CA HIS A 60 5.40 -13.58 -15.57
C HIS A 60 4.66 -12.24 -15.44
N ASN A 61 4.39 -11.80 -14.21
CA ASN A 61 3.79 -10.49 -13.97
C ASN A 61 4.69 -9.37 -14.48
N GLY A 62 4.09 -8.30 -15.00
CA GLY A 62 4.83 -7.18 -15.59
C GLY A 62 5.38 -7.43 -17.00
N MET A 63 5.12 -8.56 -17.63
CA MET A 63 5.62 -8.88 -18.98
C MET A 63 4.81 -8.25 -20.14
N GLY A 64 3.74 -7.49 -19.84
CA GLY A 64 2.95 -6.76 -20.84
C GLY A 64 1.64 -7.45 -21.27
N LYS A 65 1.22 -8.56 -20.62
CA LYS A 65 0.01 -9.31 -20.98
C LYS A 65 -1.28 -8.46 -20.89
N THR A 66 -1.55 -7.86 -19.75
CA THR A 66 -2.68 -6.92 -19.55
C THR A 66 -2.59 -5.71 -20.47
N THR A 67 -1.38 -5.21 -20.73
CA THR A 67 -1.14 -4.11 -21.67
C THR A 67 -1.56 -4.50 -23.09
N LEU A 68 -1.28 -5.74 -23.50
CA LEU A 68 -1.71 -6.27 -24.80
C LEU A 68 -3.24 -6.29 -24.93
N LEU A 69 -3.96 -6.86 -23.95
CA LEU A 69 -5.43 -6.89 -23.98
C LEU A 69 -6.04 -5.47 -23.96
N LYS A 70 -5.49 -4.57 -23.13
CA LYS A 70 -5.96 -3.17 -23.08
C LYS A 70 -5.72 -2.44 -24.40
N THR A 71 -4.62 -2.73 -25.09
CA THR A 71 -4.32 -2.12 -26.41
C THR A 71 -5.25 -2.70 -27.49
N ILE A 72 -5.52 -4.01 -27.46
CA ILE A 72 -6.48 -4.65 -28.38
C ILE A 72 -7.90 -4.10 -28.13
N MET A 73 -8.29 -3.86 -26.89
CA MET A 73 -9.60 -3.29 -26.55
C MET A 73 -9.69 -1.77 -26.86
N GLY A 74 -8.58 -1.07 -27.11
CA GLY A 74 -8.55 0.39 -27.32
C GLY A 74 -8.64 1.21 -26.01
N LEU A 75 -8.40 0.58 -24.86
CA LEU A 75 -8.27 1.26 -23.57
C LEU A 75 -6.89 1.89 -23.39
N LEU A 76 -5.90 1.43 -24.15
CA LEU A 76 -4.57 1.98 -24.20
C LEU A 76 -4.22 2.23 -25.69
N PRO A 77 -3.79 3.44 -26.08
CA PRO A 77 -3.41 3.71 -27.46
C PRO A 77 -2.12 2.96 -27.82
N SER A 78 -2.03 2.46 -29.07
CA SER A 78 -0.79 1.96 -29.64
C SER A 78 0.14 3.11 -30.00
N SER A 79 1.45 2.92 -29.80
CA SER A 79 2.49 3.85 -30.25
C SER A 79 3.08 3.44 -31.60
N GLY A 80 2.73 2.27 -32.13
CA GLY A 80 3.17 1.74 -33.43
C GLY A 80 2.52 0.39 -33.72
N GLY A 81 2.62 -0.05 -34.98
CA GLY A 81 2.02 -1.29 -35.46
C GLY A 81 0.57 -1.14 -35.91
N LYS A 82 -0.09 -2.27 -36.15
CA LYS A 82 -1.45 -2.31 -36.68
C LYS A 82 -2.29 -3.37 -35.98
N ILE A 83 -3.58 -3.06 -35.78
CA ILE A 83 -4.60 -3.98 -35.23
C ILE A 83 -5.77 -4.02 -36.22
N VAL A 84 -6.01 -5.17 -36.81
CA VAL A 84 -7.15 -5.44 -37.69
C VAL A 84 -8.08 -6.43 -37.01
N ILE A 85 -9.35 -6.13 -36.90
CA ILE A 85 -10.37 -6.98 -36.29
C ILE A 85 -11.52 -7.15 -37.27
N ASP A 86 -11.82 -8.39 -37.62
CA ASP A 86 -12.80 -8.75 -38.67
C ASP A 86 -12.60 -7.97 -39.99
N GLY A 87 -11.35 -7.89 -40.45
CA GLY A 87 -10.96 -7.16 -41.64
C GLY A 87 -10.91 -5.65 -41.52
N VAL A 88 -11.35 -5.07 -40.41
CA VAL A 88 -11.38 -3.62 -40.14
C VAL A 88 -10.13 -3.17 -39.39
N ASP A 89 -9.45 -2.12 -39.89
CA ASP A 89 -8.34 -1.51 -39.15
C ASP A 89 -8.89 -0.64 -38.02
N VAL A 90 -8.72 -1.15 -36.77
CA VAL A 90 -9.21 -0.50 -35.57
C VAL A 90 -8.08 0.17 -34.76
N THR A 91 -6.89 0.29 -35.32
CA THR A 91 -5.67 0.72 -34.57
C THR A 91 -5.88 2.04 -33.82
N SER A 92 -6.61 3.00 -34.39
CA SER A 92 -6.90 4.30 -33.80
C SER A 92 -8.28 4.41 -33.13
N TRP A 93 -9.07 3.35 -33.15
CA TRP A 93 -10.43 3.37 -32.61
C TRP A 93 -10.46 3.36 -31.08
N ALA A 94 -11.40 4.08 -30.50
CA ALA A 94 -11.64 4.07 -29.07
C ALA A 94 -12.32 2.76 -28.62
N ALA A 95 -12.22 2.44 -27.33
CA ALA A 95 -12.74 1.18 -26.77
C ALA A 95 -14.25 0.98 -27.01
N HIS A 96 -15.06 2.04 -26.94
CA HIS A 96 -16.51 1.94 -27.16
C HIS A 96 -16.87 1.67 -28.65
N GLU A 97 -16.02 2.08 -29.59
CA GLU A 97 -16.21 1.77 -31.02
C GLU A 97 -15.88 0.31 -31.30
N ARG A 98 -14.79 -0.21 -30.69
CA ARG A 98 -14.41 -1.62 -30.80
C ARG A 98 -15.43 -2.53 -30.10
N SER A 99 -16.01 -2.11 -28.97
CA SER A 99 -17.08 -2.87 -28.31
C SER A 99 -18.30 -3.07 -29.21
N ARG A 100 -18.65 -2.07 -30.03
CA ARG A 100 -19.75 -2.19 -31.00
C ARG A 100 -19.47 -3.19 -32.14
N LEU A 101 -18.20 -3.54 -32.37
CA LEU A 101 -17.87 -4.65 -33.27
C LEU A 101 -18.13 -6.05 -32.66
N GLY A 102 -18.65 -6.13 -31.45
CA GLY A 102 -18.91 -7.40 -30.74
C GLY A 102 -17.69 -7.91 -29.95
N ILE A 103 -16.83 -7.01 -29.46
CA ILE A 103 -15.71 -7.35 -28.59
C ILE A 103 -16.08 -7.06 -27.14
N ALA A 104 -15.94 -8.07 -26.25
CA ALA A 104 -16.11 -7.87 -24.81
C ALA A 104 -14.77 -8.04 -24.07
N TYR A 105 -14.63 -7.33 -22.95
CA TYR A 105 -13.43 -7.37 -22.11
C TYR A 105 -13.80 -7.54 -20.64
N VAL A 106 -13.24 -8.56 -20.00
CA VAL A 106 -13.29 -8.75 -18.55
C VAL A 106 -11.93 -8.40 -17.98
N PRO A 107 -11.81 -7.26 -17.29
CA PRO A 107 -10.53 -6.81 -16.74
C PRO A 107 -10.10 -7.63 -15.52
N GLN A 108 -8.80 -7.62 -15.20
CA GLN A 108 -8.28 -8.03 -13.92
C GLN A 108 -9.04 -7.28 -12.79
N GLY A 109 -9.45 -7.98 -11.72
CA GLY A 109 -10.28 -7.41 -10.68
C GLY A 109 -11.77 -7.32 -11.00
N ARG A 110 -12.26 -8.01 -12.09
CA ARG A 110 -13.67 -8.24 -12.44
C ARG A 110 -14.42 -7.05 -12.99
N GLY A 111 -14.09 -5.81 -12.57
CA GLY A 111 -14.72 -4.56 -13.04
C GLY A 111 -16.23 -4.49 -12.80
N ILE A 112 -16.82 -5.24 -11.86
CA ILE A 112 -18.22 -5.13 -11.49
C ILE A 112 -18.52 -3.81 -10.78
N LEU A 113 -19.77 -3.38 -10.78
CA LEU A 113 -20.24 -2.20 -10.06
C LEU A 113 -20.76 -2.61 -8.68
N PRO A 114 -20.00 -2.44 -7.61
CA PRO A 114 -20.32 -3.03 -6.29
C PRO A 114 -21.55 -2.40 -5.63
N GLY A 115 -21.88 -1.18 -5.98
CA GLY A 115 -23.06 -0.46 -5.47
C GLY A 115 -24.39 -0.88 -6.11
N LEU A 116 -24.35 -1.50 -7.29
CA LEU A 116 -25.50 -1.98 -8.02
C LEU A 116 -25.80 -3.44 -7.69
N SER A 117 -27.07 -3.87 -7.85
CA SER A 117 -27.45 -5.28 -7.75
C SER A 117 -26.83 -6.10 -8.90
N ALA A 118 -26.84 -7.43 -8.78
CA ALA A 118 -26.39 -8.31 -9.87
C ALA A 118 -27.23 -8.10 -11.13
N TYR A 119 -28.53 -7.93 -10.99
CA TYR A 119 -29.44 -7.61 -12.09
C TYR A 119 -29.08 -6.29 -12.77
N GLU A 120 -28.88 -5.21 -12.01
CA GLU A 120 -28.48 -3.90 -12.53
C GLU A 120 -27.12 -3.95 -13.22
N ASN A 121 -26.15 -4.76 -12.72
CA ASN A 121 -24.88 -4.99 -13.40
C ASN A 121 -25.05 -5.64 -14.78
N LEU A 122 -25.95 -6.63 -14.92
CA LEU A 122 -26.25 -7.26 -16.21
C LEU A 122 -26.94 -6.27 -17.14
N ARG A 123 -27.94 -5.56 -16.64
CA ARG A 123 -28.74 -4.57 -17.37
C ARG A 123 -27.91 -3.49 -18.01
N LEU A 124 -26.88 -2.99 -17.31
CA LEU A 124 -25.99 -1.94 -17.85
C LEU A 124 -25.14 -2.38 -19.04
N ALA A 125 -24.99 -3.68 -19.25
CA ALA A 125 -24.23 -4.19 -20.40
C ALA A 125 -25.13 -4.39 -21.64
N TRP A 126 -26.45 -4.36 -21.49
CA TRP A 126 -27.37 -4.46 -22.63
C TRP A 126 -27.32 -3.20 -23.48
N THR A 127 -27.31 -3.37 -24.80
CA THR A 127 -27.40 -2.31 -25.78
C THR A 127 -28.44 -2.69 -26.85
N PRO A 128 -29.17 -1.73 -27.42
CA PRO A 128 -30.14 -2.02 -28.51
C PRO A 128 -29.52 -2.69 -29.73
N ASP A 129 -28.22 -2.53 -29.93
CA ASP A 129 -27.49 -3.04 -31.10
C ASP A 129 -27.27 -4.58 -31.03
N CYS A 130 -27.55 -5.24 -29.90
CA CYS A 130 -27.37 -6.70 -29.76
C CYS A 130 -28.50 -7.52 -30.41
N GLY A 131 -29.54 -6.88 -30.95
CA GLY A 131 -30.63 -7.57 -31.69
C GLY A 131 -31.68 -8.28 -30.80
N GLU A 132 -31.53 -8.21 -29.48
CA GLU A 132 -32.44 -8.80 -28.50
C GLU A 132 -33.01 -7.71 -27.57
N THR A 133 -34.19 -8.01 -26.96
CA THR A 133 -34.67 -7.17 -25.86
C THR A 133 -33.84 -7.37 -24.59
N GLU A 134 -33.84 -6.37 -23.69
CA GLU A 134 -33.14 -6.42 -22.41
C GLU A 134 -33.47 -7.71 -21.64
N GLU A 135 -34.76 -8.05 -21.54
CA GLU A 135 -35.24 -9.22 -20.83
C GLU A 135 -34.70 -10.51 -21.43
N ARG A 136 -34.75 -10.66 -22.76
CA ARG A 136 -34.24 -11.85 -23.46
C ARG A 136 -32.75 -12.03 -23.31
N ALA A 137 -31.97 -10.96 -23.43
CA ALA A 137 -30.54 -10.98 -23.24
C ALA A 137 -30.13 -11.44 -21.82
N ILE A 138 -30.87 -10.93 -20.80
CA ILE A 138 -30.64 -11.33 -19.41
C ILE A 138 -31.08 -12.79 -19.17
N GLU A 139 -32.25 -13.21 -19.68
CA GLU A 139 -32.72 -14.60 -19.55
C GLU A 139 -31.74 -15.59 -20.19
N ARG A 140 -31.21 -15.28 -21.37
CA ARG A 140 -30.21 -16.09 -22.07
C ARG A 140 -28.94 -16.24 -21.20
N VAL A 141 -28.44 -15.15 -20.64
CA VAL A 141 -27.24 -15.16 -19.80
C VAL A 141 -27.50 -15.91 -18.49
N LEU A 142 -28.67 -15.79 -17.89
CA LEU A 142 -29.06 -16.55 -16.71
C LEU A 142 -29.20 -18.05 -17.00
N GLY A 143 -29.58 -18.42 -18.23
CA GLY A 143 -29.55 -19.80 -18.70
C GLY A 143 -28.14 -20.41 -18.74
N ILE A 144 -27.15 -19.60 -19.12
CA ILE A 144 -25.73 -19.96 -19.10
C ILE A 144 -25.19 -19.98 -17.66
N PHE A 145 -25.64 -19.07 -16.79
CA PHE A 145 -25.19 -18.90 -15.40
C PHE A 145 -26.35 -19.08 -14.39
N PRO A 146 -26.96 -20.28 -14.24
CA PRO A 146 -28.15 -20.47 -13.40
C PRO A 146 -27.96 -20.06 -11.95
N ARG A 147 -26.69 -20.06 -11.49
CA ARG A 147 -26.31 -19.66 -10.13
C ARG A 147 -26.62 -18.19 -9.83
N LEU A 148 -26.57 -17.31 -10.84
CA LEU A 148 -26.87 -15.89 -10.68
C LEU A 148 -28.36 -15.62 -10.45
N SER A 149 -29.27 -16.49 -10.89
CA SER A 149 -30.73 -16.29 -10.75
C SER A 149 -31.17 -16.09 -9.30
N ARG A 150 -30.45 -16.65 -8.34
CA ARG A 150 -30.74 -16.51 -6.90
C ARG A 150 -30.07 -15.27 -6.27
N LEU A 151 -29.22 -14.57 -7.02
CA LEU A 151 -28.37 -13.50 -6.55
C LEU A 151 -28.74 -12.14 -7.15
N LEU A 152 -29.75 -12.06 -8.01
CA LEU A 152 -30.10 -10.89 -8.82
C LEU A 152 -30.32 -9.62 -7.99
N GLU A 153 -30.99 -9.76 -6.84
CA GLU A 153 -31.27 -8.64 -5.93
C GLU A 153 -30.07 -8.27 -5.02
N ARG A 154 -29.02 -9.11 -4.99
CA ARG A 154 -27.85 -8.83 -4.16
C ARG A 154 -26.96 -7.79 -4.84
N ARG A 155 -26.43 -6.85 -4.04
CA ARG A 155 -25.44 -5.90 -4.52
C ARG A 155 -24.18 -6.64 -4.93
N GLY A 156 -23.57 -6.22 -6.04
CA GLY A 156 -22.33 -6.80 -6.56
C GLY A 156 -21.21 -6.90 -5.52
N GLY A 157 -21.06 -5.85 -4.68
CA GLY A 157 -20.07 -5.85 -3.58
C GLY A 157 -20.37 -6.83 -2.43
N ALA A 158 -21.58 -7.38 -2.33
CA ALA A 158 -21.98 -8.36 -1.32
C ALA A 158 -21.86 -9.82 -1.81
N LEU A 159 -21.44 -10.02 -3.05
CA LEU A 159 -21.18 -11.34 -3.64
C LEU A 159 -19.78 -11.83 -3.22
N SER A 160 -19.61 -13.15 -3.11
CA SER A 160 -18.28 -13.76 -2.95
C SER A 160 -17.40 -13.53 -4.18
N GLY A 161 -16.08 -13.67 -4.04
CA GLY A 161 -15.16 -13.46 -5.15
C GLY A 161 -15.47 -14.29 -6.40
N GLY A 162 -15.87 -15.55 -6.22
CA GLY A 162 -16.30 -16.41 -7.33
C GLY A 162 -17.64 -15.97 -7.95
N GLU A 163 -18.62 -15.56 -7.14
CA GLU A 163 -19.90 -15.05 -7.64
C GLU A 163 -19.72 -13.72 -8.40
N GLN A 164 -18.78 -12.89 -7.95
CA GLN A 164 -18.43 -11.65 -8.67
C GLN A 164 -17.79 -11.95 -10.04
N GLN A 165 -16.94 -12.97 -10.13
CA GLN A 165 -16.34 -13.38 -11.40
C GLN A 165 -17.38 -13.93 -12.36
N ILE A 166 -18.28 -14.78 -11.86
CA ILE A 166 -19.40 -15.29 -12.64
C ILE A 166 -20.27 -14.13 -13.14
N LEU A 167 -20.54 -13.12 -12.29
CA LEU A 167 -21.27 -11.92 -12.68
C LEU A 167 -20.52 -11.10 -13.74
N ALA A 168 -19.20 -10.99 -13.64
CA ALA A 168 -18.38 -10.25 -14.62
C ALA A 168 -18.39 -10.95 -16.00
N LEU A 169 -18.27 -12.28 -16.03
CA LEU A 169 -18.40 -13.08 -17.25
C LEU A 169 -19.81 -13.00 -17.84
N ALA A 170 -20.83 -13.16 -16.99
CA ALA A 170 -22.23 -13.04 -17.39
C ALA A 170 -22.50 -11.67 -18.03
N ARG A 171 -22.05 -10.61 -17.40
CA ARG A 171 -22.17 -9.24 -17.91
C ARG A 171 -21.47 -9.05 -19.26
N ALA A 172 -20.29 -9.63 -19.45
CA ALA A 172 -19.56 -9.55 -20.71
C ALA A 172 -20.29 -10.27 -21.85
N LEU A 173 -21.12 -11.29 -21.54
CA LEU A 173 -21.89 -12.03 -22.54
C LEU A 173 -23.28 -11.44 -22.85
N VAL A 174 -23.76 -10.44 -22.10
CA VAL A 174 -25.05 -9.78 -22.38
C VAL A 174 -25.12 -9.22 -23.81
N PRO A 175 -24.08 -8.49 -24.33
CA PRO A 175 -24.15 -7.90 -25.67
C PRO A 175 -23.85 -8.88 -26.82
N LEU A 176 -23.87 -10.20 -26.61
CA LEU A 176 -23.57 -11.22 -27.60
C LEU A 176 -22.22 -11.03 -28.31
N PRO A 177 -21.11 -11.00 -27.59
CA PRO A 177 -19.82 -10.82 -28.23
C PRO A 177 -19.40 -12.09 -29.00
N TRP A 178 -18.68 -11.91 -30.10
CA TRP A 178 -18.01 -13.00 -30.81
C TRP A 178 -16.51 -13.10 -30.46
N LEU A 179 -15.96 -12.05 -29.82
CA LEU A 179 -14.59 -12.02 -29.29
C LEU A 179 -14.61 -11.61 -27.79
N LEU A 180 -14.03 -12.47 -26.96
CA LEU A 180 -13.92 -12.25 -25.52
C LEU A 180 -12.45 -12.12 -25.10
N LEU A 181 -12.12 -11.01 -24.47
CA LEU A 181 -10.82 -10.74 -23.89
C LEU A 181 -10.90 -10.93 -22.37
N LEU A 182 -10.11 -11.85 -21.81
CA LEU A 182 -10.12 -12.21 -20.38
C LEU A 182 -8.76 -11.94 -19.75
N ASP A 183 -8.74 -11.13 -18.69
CA ASP A 183 -7.53 -10.73 -17.98
C ASP A 183 -7.53 -11.32 -16.57
N GLU A 184 -6.76 -12.39 -16.37
CA GLU A 184 -6.59 -13.15 -15.12
C GLU A 184 -7.95 -13.57 -14.48
N PRO A 185 -8.84 -14.29 -15.22
CA PRO A 185 -10.18 -14.62 -14.76
C PRO A 185 -10.20 -15.57 -13.54
N SER A 186 -9.12 -16.25 -13.20
CA SER A 186 -9.03 -17.13 -12.02
C SER A 186 -8.47 -16.46 -10.77
N GLU A 187 -8.06 -15.18 -10.83
CA GLU A 187 -7.39 -14.51 -9.72
C GLU A 187 -8.28 -14.38 -8.48
N GLY A 188 -7.79 -14.90 -7.33
CA GLY A 188 -8.48 -14.79 -6.04
C GLY A 188 -9.79 -15.57 -5.94
N ILE A 189 -9.92 -16.68 -6.67
CA ILE A 189 -11.09 -17.54 -6.71
C ILE A 189 -10.74 -18.95 -6.21
N GLN A 190 -11.73 -19.61 -5.59
CA GLN A 190 -11.58 -20.99 -5.14
C GLN A 190 -11.43 -21.97 -6.31
N PRO A 191 -10.58 -23.02 -6.20
CA PRO A 191 -10.31 -23.96 -7.30
C PRO A 191 -11.55 -24.59 -7.95
N SER A 192 -12.58 -24.91 -7.15
CA SER A 192 -13.83 -25.49 -7.68
C SER A 192 -14.60 -24.53 -8.61
N ILE A 193 -14.51 -23.22 -8.37
CA ILE A 193 -15.15 -22.22 -9.24
C ILE A 193 -14.27 -21.93 -10.45
N VAL A 194 -12.96 -22.02 -10.33
CA VAL A 194 -12.04 -21.93 -11.48
C VAL A 194 -12.31 -23.05 -12.47
N GLN A 195 -12.52 -24.28 -11.98
CA GLN A 195 -12.90 -25.41 -12.82
C GLN A 195 -14.25 -25.17 -13.51
N GLU A 196 -15.29 -24.71 -12.76
CA GLU A 196 -16.62 -24.36 -13.30
C GLU A 196 -16.51 -23.32 -14.43
N ILE A 197 -15.67 -22.30 -14.26
CA ILE A 197 -15.38 -21.27 -15.28
C ILE A 197 -14.67 -21.88 -16.49
N GLY A 198 -13.68 -22.75 -16.28
CA GLY A 198 -12.96 -23.43 -17.36
C GLY A 198 -13.89 -24.28 -18.24
N GLU A 199 -14.72 -25.13 -17.62
CA GLU A 199 -15.72 -25.96 -18.30
C GLU A 199 -16.71 -25.09 -19.09
N LEU A 200 -17.15 -23.99 -18.52
CA LEU A 200 -18.05 -23.06 -19.16
C LEU A 200 -17.41 -22.36 -20.37
N LEU A 201 -16.20 -21.82 -20.25
CA LEU A 201 -15.50 -21.16 -21.35
C LEU A 201 -15.20 -22.14 -22.50
N ALA A 202 -14.82 -23.37 -22.17
CA ALA A 202 -14.64 -24.43 -23.16
C ALA A 202 -15.95 -24.75 -23.91
N SER A 203 -17.06 -24.85 -23.16
CA SER A 203 -18.39 -25.06 -23.76
C SER A 203 -18.85 -23.92 -24.66
N LEU A 204 -18.58 -22.65 -24.25
CA LEU A 204 -18.89 -21.47 -25.06
C LEU A 204 -18.09 -21.44 -26.37
N ARG A 205 -16.80 -21.82 -26.33
CA ARG A 205 -15.96 -21.94 -27.51
C ARG A 205 -16.49 -23.01 -28.47
N GLU A 206 -16.80 -24.19 -27.93
CA GLU A 206 -17.19 -25.36 -28.75
C GLU A 206 -18.60 -25.24 -29.35
N LYS A 207 -19.57 -24.76 -28.57
CA LYS A 207 -20.96 -24.71 -28.98
C LYS A 207 -21.34 -23.40 -29.70
N HIS A 208 -20.67 -22.28 -29.38
CA HIS A 208 -21.02 -20.97 -29.87
C HIS A 208 -19.93 -20.27 -30.70
N HIS A 209 -18.85 -21.01 -31.02
CA HIS A 209 -17.70 -20.51 -31.78
C HIS A 209 -17.12 -19.19 -31.27
N LEU A 210 -17.19 -18.98 -29.93
CA LEU A 210 -16.67 -17.78 -29.28
C LEU A 210 -15.14 -17.75 -29.35
N SER A 211 -14.58 -16.74 -30.03
CA SER A 211 -13.13 -16.51 -30.08
C SER A 211 -12.66 -15.88 -28.76
N MET A 212 -11.48 -16.28 -28.25
CA MET A 212 -11.02 -15.81 -26.94
C MET A 212 -9.51 -15.51 -26.92
N LEU A 213 -9.15 -14.42 -26.23
CA LEU A 213 -7.78 -14.19 -25.76
C LEU A 213 -7.79 -14.20 -24.24
N ILE A 214 -7.10 -15.15 -23.63
CA ILE A 214 -7.11 -15.41 -22.19
C ILE A 214 -5.71 -15.16 -21.62
N VAL A 215 -5.55 -14.08 -20.88
CA VAL A 215 -4.34 -13.84 -20.07
C VAL A 215 -4.49 -14.55 -18.76
N GLU A 216 -3.60 -15.48 -18.42
CA GLU A 216 -3.70 -16.28 -17.22
C GLU A 216 -2.33 -16.75 -16.71
N GLN A 217 -2.26 -17.00 -15.40
CA GLN A 217 -1.14 -17.65 -14.72
C GLN A 217 -1.46 -19.10 -14.35
N ASN A 218 -2.75 -19.41 -14.22
CA ASN A 218 -3.23 -20.76 -13.97
C ASN A 218 -3.20 -21.58 -15.28
N LEU A 219 -2.16 -22.39 -15.42
CA LEU A 219 -1.96 -23.20 -16.63
C LEU A 219 -3.02 -24.29 -16.83
N GLU A 220 -3.63 -24.80 -15.77
CA GLU A 220 -4.71 -25.77 -15.88
C GLU A 220 -5.92 -25.16 -16.59
N LEU A 221 -6.34 -23.97 -16.16
CA LEU A 221 -7.44 -23.24 -16.83
C LEU A 221 -7.11 -22.92 -18.29
N VAL A 222 -5.86 -22.48 -18.56
CA VAL A 222 -5.43 -22.21 -19.94
C VAL A 222 -5.51 -23.46 -20.80
N LEU A 223 -5.02 -24.61 -20.31
CA LEU A 223 -5.03 -25.88 -21.02
C LEU A 223 -6.46 -26.41 -21.25
N ASP A 224 -7.38 -26.14 -20.34
CA ASP A 224 -8.77 -26.59 -20.49
C ASP A 224 -9.53 -25.82 -21.59
N VAL A 225 -9.19 -24.55 -21.81
CA VAL A 225 -9.93 -23.67 -22.72
C VAL A 225 -9.18 -23.39 -24.03
N ALA A 226 -7.86 -23.14 -23.98
CA ALA A 226 -7.08 -22.71 -25.14
C ALA A 226 -6.70 -23.87 -26.05
N SER A 227 -6.67 -23.59 -27.35
CA SER A 227 -6.11 -24.48 -28.37
C SER A 227 -4.62 -24.20 -28.64
N ARG A 228 -4.19 -22.95 -28.43
CA ARG A 228 -2.83 -22.48 -28.61
C ARG A 228 -2.39 -21.62 -27.41
N ILE A 229 -1.13 -21.70 -27.04
CA ILE A 229 -0.52 -20.95 -25.92
C ILE A 229 0.59 -20.07 -26.48
N VAL A 230 0.58 -18.78 -26.08
CA VAL A 230 1.56 -17.80 -26.45
C VAL A 230 2.30 -17.33 -25.20
N LEU A 231 3.63 -17.44 -25.21
CA LEU A 231 4.49 -16.96 -24.11
C LEU A 231 4.92 -15.52 -24.37
N VAL A 232 4.57 -14.63 -23.44
CA VAL A 232 4.96 -13.21 -23.49
C VAL A 232 6.05 -12.93 -22.47
N GLU A 233 7.20 -12.44 -22.95
CA GLU A 233 8.35 -12.04 -22.12
C GLU A 233 8.83 -10.65 -22.54
N ARG A 234 8.96 -9.74 -21.60
CA ARG A 234 9.45 -8.37 -21.82
C ARG A 234 8.77 -7.67 -23.00
N GLY A 235 7.44 -7.79 -23.08
CA GLY A 235 6.65 -7.16 -24.12
C GLY A 235 6.79 -7.75 -25.52
N ARG A 236 7.31 -8.97 -25.67
CA ARG A 236 7.45 -9.70 -26.92
C ARG A 236 6.87 -11.10 -26.83
N ILE A 237 6.36 -11.64 -27.91
CA ILE A 237 6.04 -13.05 -28.01
C ILE A 237 7.35 -13.81 -28.26
N THR A 238 7.68 -14.75 -27.37
CA THR A 238 8.92 -15.54 -27.45
C THR A 238 8.67 -16.95 -27.93
N ARG A 239 7.48 -17.51 -27.68
CA ARG A 239 7.11 -18.86 -28.11
C ARG A 239 5.62 -18.96 -28.38
N GLU A 240 5.26 -19.81 -29.33
CA GLU A 240 3.90 -20.28 -29.55
C GLU A 240 3.89 -21.80 -29.48
N LEU A 241 2.91 -22.37 -28.78
CA LEU A 241 2.81 -23.78 -28.48
C LEU A 241 1.38 -24.27 -28.73
N ASP A 242 1.24 -25.46 -29.27
CA ASP A 242 -0.05 -26.15 -29.35
C ASP A 242 -0.43 -26.72 -27.96
N ALA A 243 -1.64 -26.42 -27.48
CA ALA A 243 -2.07 -26.81 -26.13
C ALA A 243 -2.18 -28.35 -25.97
N GLY A 244 -2.50 -29.10 -27.05
CA GLY A 244 -2.53 -30.56 -27.05
C GLY A 244 -1.14 -31.16 -26.84
N THR A 245 -0.12 -30.56 -27.40
CA THR A 245 1.27 -30.96 -27.25
C THR A 245 1.79 -30.70 -25.82
N VAL A 246 1.34 -29.60 -25.20
CA VAL A 246 1.72 -29.23 -23.83
C VAL A 246 1.07 -30.16 -22.78
N ARG A 247 -0.16 -30.64 -23.01
CA ARG A 247 -0.83 -31.65 -22.14
C ARG A 247 -0.09 -32.98 -22.05
N GLY A 248 0.70 -33.35 -23.07
CA GLY A 248 1.46 -34.60 -23.13
C GLY A 248 2.89 -34.57 -22.61
N GLY A 249 3.43 -33.38 -22.24
CA GLY A 249 4.81 -33.17 -21.84
C GLY A 249 4.93 -32.39 -20.54
N ALA A 250 6.11 -32.41 -19.90
CA ALA A 250 6.33 -31.69 -18.64
C ALA A 250 6.17 -30.18 -18.81
N ILE A 251 5.05 -29.64 -18.35
CA ILE A 251 4.63 -28.25 -18.39
C ILE A 251 5.68 -27.29 -17.77
N ALA A 252 6.37 -27.76 -16.73
CA ALA A 252 7.36 -27.02 -15.97
C ALA A 252 8.62 -26.62 -16.77
N ASP A 253 9.06 -27.46 -17.71
CA ASP A 253 10.26 -27.20 -18.52
C ASP A 253 10.00 -26.25 -19.70
N LEU A 254 8.73 -26.10 -20.13
CA LEU A 254 8.35 -25.29 -21.31
C LEU A 254 8.12 -23.81 -20.97
N VAL A 255 7.74 -23.50 -19.74
CA VAL A 255 7.42 -22.12 -19.31
C VAL A 255 8.51 -21.50 -18.43
N GLY A 256 9.57 -22.25 -18.12
CA GLY A 256 10.67 -21.76 -17.27
C GLY A 256 10.29 -21.54 -15.80
N LEU A 257 9.19 -22.12 -15.34
CA LEU A 257 8.67 -21.99 -13.96
C LEU A 257 9.04 -23.19 -13.06
N GLY A 258 9.78 -24.18 -13.55
CA GLY A 258 10.13 -25.39 -12.81
C GLY A 258 11.63 -25.69 -12.81
N GLY A 259 12.30 -25.49 -11.70
CA GLY A 259 13.59 -26.11 -11.41
C GLY A 259 13.39 -27.52 -10.85
N ALA A 260 14.13 -28.46 -11.42
CA ALA A 260 14.39 -29.83 -10.98
C ALA A 260 13.54 -30.98 -11.57
N ARG A 261 14.24 -31.76 -12.33
CA ARG A 261 13.79 -33.04 -12.94
C ARG A 261 13.48 -34.09 -11.88
N SER A 262 12.26 -34.63 -11.91
CA SER A 262 11.96 -35.91 -11.30
C SER A 262 12.10 -37.02 -12.36
N THR A 263 13.09 -37.84 -12.19
CA THR A 263 13.27 -39.10 -12.97
C THR A 263 12.34 -40.18 -12.42
N TYR A 264 11.27 -40.49 -13.14
CA TYR A 264 10.66 -41.82 -13.07
C TYR A 264 10.62 -42.44 -14.46
N ALA A 265 11.45 -43.46 -14.65
CA ALA A 265 11.45 -44.30 -15.82
C ALA A 265 10.32 -45.30 -15.71
N ALA A 266 9.46 -45.38 -16.72
CA ALA A 266 8.75 -46.61 -17.03
C ALA A 266 8.85 -46.89 -18.53
N SER A 267 9.49 -47.96 -18.82
CA SER A 267 9.78 -48.52 -20.12
C SER A 267 8.53 -48.98 -20.86
N SER A 268 8.38 -48.60 -22.12
CA SER A 268 7.93 -49.53 -23.19
C SER A 268 8.15 -48.83 -24.54
N GLY A 269 8.95 -49.46 -25.38
CA GLY A 269 9.37 -48.94 -26.68
C GLY A 269 8.34 -49.13 -27.77
N VAL A 270 8.46 -48.30 -28.81
CA VAL A 270 8.44 -48.71 -30.20
C VAL A 270 9.07 -47.59 -31.03
N ALA A 271 9.99 -47.97 -31.92
CA ALA A 271 10.77 -47.10 -32.78
C ALA A 271 9.98 -46.59 -33.99
N GLY A 272 10.20 -45.33 -34.33
CA GLY A 272 9.82 -44.74 -35.62
C GLY A 272 10.84 -43.68 -36.05
N GLN A 273 11.45 -43.84 -37.19
CA GLN A 273 12.58 -43.11 -37.74
C GLN A 273 12.24 -41.67 -38.18
N PRO A 274 13.22 -40.76 -38.24
CA PRO A 274 13.02 -39.32 -38.48
C PRO A 274 12.99 -38.95 -39.95
N VAL A 275 12.11 -37.98 -40.28
CA VAL A 275 12.07 -37.30 -41.60
C VAL A 275 13.03 -36.10 -41.57
N ARG A 276 13.91 -36.04 -42.59
CA ARG A 276 14.92 -35.01 -42.80
C ARG A 276 14.30 -33.67 -43.20
N ALA A 277 14.73 -32.59 -42.52
CA ALA A 277 14.59 -31.23 -43.03
C ALA A 277 15.82 -30.78 -43.84
N ARG A 278 15.58 -30.08 -44.96
CA ARG A 278 16.58 -29.56 -45.85
C ARG A 278 17.02 -28.13 -45.44
N PRO A 279 18.29 -27.72 -45.58
CA PRO A 279 18.75 -26.37 -45.25
C PRO A 279 18.59 -25.42 -46.46
N PRO A 280 18.47 -24.11 -46.24
CA PRO A 280 18.53 -23.12 -47.32
C PRO A 280 19.97 -22.68 -47.58
N ALA A 281 20.19 -22.29 -48.83
CA ALA A 281 21.45 -22.05 -49.50
C ALA A 281 22.14 -20.75 -49.10
N ALA A 282 23.46 -20.80 -49.14
CA ALA A 282 24.40 -19.70 -49.02
C ALA A 282 24.43 -18.80 -50.26
N SER A 283 24.57 -17.50 -50.05
CA SER A 283 25.09 -16.60 -51.09
C SER A 283 26.32 -15.84 -50.57
N THR A 284 27.32 -15.93 -51.35
CA THR A 284 28.70 -15.44 -51.23
C THR A 284 28.82 -13.95 -51.55
N GLY A 285 29.79 -13.27 -50.92
CA GLY A 285 30.27 -11.98 -51.45
C GLY A 285 31.33 -11.29 -50.58
N ASN A 286 32.53 -11.61 -50.79
CA ASN A 286 33.85 -11.00 -50.79
C ASN A 286 34.05 -9.53 -50.42
N GLY A 287 35.19 -9.27 -49.75
CA GLY A 287 36.09 -8.11 -49.93
C GLY A 287 36.67 -7.58 -48.62
N SER A 288 37.81 -8.03 -48.13
CA SER A 288 39.21 -7.51 -48.20
C SER A 288 39.30 -6.00 -47.79
N ALA A 289 40.22 -5.51 -46.98
CA ALA A 289 41.55 -5.84 -46.53
C ALA A 289 42.03 -4.76 -45.55
N ARG A 290 42.94 -5.17 -44.65
CA ARG A 290 44.20 -4.51 -44.19
C ARG A 290 44.17 -3.00 -43.83
N SER A 291 44.84 -2.47 -42.78
CA SER A 291 46.23 -2.71 -42.23
C SER A 291 46.39 -1.85 -40.98
N GLN A 292 47.00 -2.30 -39.89
CA GLN A 292 48.35 -1.90 -39.41
C GLN A 292 48.52 -0.36 -39.20
N SER A 293 49.04 0.22 -38.14
CA SER A 293 50.20 -0.16 -37.34
C SER A 293 50.45 0.90 -36.25
N ASN A 294 51.11 0.51 -35.14
CA ASN A 294 52.20 1.18 -34.41
C ASN A 294 51.99 2.63 -33.95
N GLY A 295 52.41 3.00 -32.78
CA GLY A 295 53.46 2.66 -31.87
C GLY A 295 53.65 3.71 -30.77
N ALA A 296 54.09 3.26 -29.70
CA ALA A 296 55.28 3.52 -28.94
C ALA A 296 55.38 4.77 -28.04
N ARG A 297 55.58 4.45 -26.75
CA ARG A 297 56.62 4.91 -25.79
C ARG A 297 56.73 6.40 -25.42
N ALA A 298 56.72 6.72 -24.09
CA ALA A 298 57.87 6.77 -23.15
C ALA A 298 57.41 7.39 -21.82
N SER A 299 57.52 6.79 -20.70
CA SER A 299 58.61 6.80 -19.70
C SER A 299 58.89 8.14 -18.99
N GLY A 300 58.84 8.11 -17.66
CA GLY A 300 59.33 9.16 -16.79
C GLY A 300 59.08 8.85 -15.33
N ALA A 301 60.00 8.15 -14.68
CA ALA A 301 60.09 7.95 -13.25
C ALA A 301 60.90 9.10 -12.60
N VAL A 302 60.68 9.39 -11.29
CA VAL A 302 61.67 9.72 -10.25
C VAL A 302 60.95 9.97 -8.90
N GLN A 303 61.13 9.11 -7.99
CA GLN A 303 61.87 9.01 -6.71
C GLN A 303 61.45 9.91 -5.54
N LYS A 304 61.04 9.19 -4.49
CA LYS A 304 61.41 9.15 -3.06
C LYS A 304 61.68 10.44 -2.32
N THR A 305 61.02 10.56 -1.12
CA THR A 305 61.72 10.58 0.19
C THR A 305 60.73 10.46 1.35
N THR A 306 60.99 9.51 2.26
CA THR A 306 60.53 9.47 3.66
C THR A 306 61.51 10.20 4.55
N PRO A 307 61.18 10.66 5.79
CA PRO A 307 61.31 9.79 6.96
C PRO A 307 60.24 9.95 8.07
N ALA A 308 60.08 8.90 8.85
CA ALA A 308 59.45 8.79 10.18
C ALA A 308 60.49 9.18 11.28
N PRO A 309 60.20 9.14 12.64
CA PRO A 309 59.07 8.57 13.37
C PRO A 309 58.65 9.26 14.70
N ARG A 310 57.65 8.67 15.42
CA ARG A 310 57.41 8.56 16.87
C ARG A 310 56.33 9.36 17.53
N GLY A 311 55.42 8.54 18.12
CA GLY A 311 54.51 8.95 19.21
C GLY A 311 53.38 7.95 19.41
N ARG A 312 53.59 6.86 20.19
CA ARG A 312 52.53 5.95 20.64
C ARG A 312 51.65 6.66 21.68
N ILE A 313 50.33 6.66 21.48
CA ILE A 313 49.34 6.65 22.54
C ILE A 313 48.29 5.62 22.17
N SER A 314 47.95 4.81 23.16
CA SER A 314 47.14 3.57 23.14
C SER A 314 45.79 3.69 22.49
N ALA A 315 45.44 2.66 21.72
CA ALA A 315 44.17 2.43 21.07
C ALA A 315 43.08 2.07 22.08
N GLY A 316 42.02 2.85 22.10
CA GLY A 316 40.69 2.40 22.52
C GLY A 316 40.02 1.74 21.31
N ALA A 317 39.45 0.56 21.56
CA ALA A 317 38.85 -0.27 20.54
C ALA A 317 37.75 0.47 19.77
N ALA A 318 37.88 0.52 18.47
CA ALA A 318 36.81 0.90 17.55
C ALA A 318 35.72 -0.20 17.53
N PRO A 319 34.45 0.17 17.47
CA PRO A 319 33.42 -0.82 17.24
C PRO A 319 33.57 -1.41 15.84
N ALA A 320 33.43 -2.74 15.78
CA ALA A 320 33.53 -3.52 14.55
C ALA A 320 32.60 -2.94 13.47
N ALA A 321 33.18 -2.64 12.31
CA ALA A 321 32.46 -2.39 11.10
C ALA A 321 31.53 -3.58 10.81
N ALA A 322 30.28 -3.30 10.51
CA ALA A 322 29.36 -4.29 9.98
C ALA A 322 29.99 -4.89 8.71
N THR A 323 30.49 -6.11 8.83
CA THR A 323 30.96 -6.90 7.71
C THR A 323 29.77 -7.19 6.82
N SER A 324 29.81 -6.67 5.59
CA SER A 324 28.99 -7.17 4.49
C SER A 324 29.13 -8.68 4.43
N LEU A 325 28.08 -9.42 4.70
CA LEU A 325 27.99 -10.87 4.57
C LEU A 325 28.00 -11.24 3.09
N GLY A 326 29.16 -11.21 2.46
CA GLY A 326 29.48 -11.80 1.17
C GLY A 326 30.20 -13.13 1.35
N GLY A 327 29.60 -14.08 2.07
CA GLY A 327 29.96 -15.49 2.08
C GLY A 327 29.03 -16.27 1.15
N PRO A 328 29.33 -17.53 0.78
CA PRO A 328 28.41 -18.37 0.03
C PRO A 328 27.08 -18.39 0.82
N MET A 329 25.99 -17.97 0.13
CA MET A 329 24.68 -17.81 0.77
C MET A 329 24.29 -19.12 1.43
N SER A 330 24.18 -19.10 2.75
CA SER A 330 23.81 -20.27 3.54
C SER A 330 22.40 -20.71 3.16
N THR A 331 22.20 -22.01 3.04
CA THR A 331 20.88 -22.62 2.96
C THR A 331 20.06 -22.23 4.21
N VAL A 332 18.75 -22.07 4.07
CA VAL A 332 17.85 -21.86 5.20
C VAL A 332 17.98 -23.04 6.16
N ARG A 333 18.11 -22.74 7.44
CA ARG A 333 18.31 -23.76 8.48
C ARG A 333 17.11 -24.72 8.52
N ARG A 334 17.37 -26.03 8.40
CA ARG A 334 16.34 -27.07 8.53
C ARG A 334 15.94 -27.23 10.00
N PRO A 335 14.66 -27.43 10.32
CA PRO A 335 14.26 -27.69 11.69
C PRO A 335 14.75 -29.08 12.16
N SER A 336 15.11 -29.19 13.44
CA SER A 336 15.34 -30.51 14.05
C SER A 336 14.01 -31.21 14.32
N ALA A 337 14.05 -32.53 14.56
CA ALA A 337 12.86 -33.29 14.95
C ALA A 337 12.23 -32.74 16.23
N GLU A 338 13.06 -32.31 17.22
CA GLU A 338 12.55 -31.68 18.44
C GLU A 338 11.82 -30.37 18.17
N GLN A 339 12.38 -29.49 17.36
CA GLN A 339 11.74 -28.23 16.97
C GLN A 339 10.41 -28.48 16.25
N MET A 340 10.35 -29.50 15.40
CA MET A 340 9.11 -29.87 14.73
C MET A 340 8.08 -30.44 15.72
N HIS A 341 8.50 -31.22 16.71
CA HIS A 341 7.60 -31.68 17.77
C HIS A 341 7.06 -30.54 18.66
N GLU A 342 7.87 -29.52 18.93
CA GLU A 342 7.39 -28.32 19.62
C GLU A 342 6.27 -27.62 18.79
N ILE A 343 6.44 -27.53 17.48
CA ILE A 343 5.41 -26.99 16.57
C ILE A 343 4.15 -27.86 16.56
N VAL A 344 4.29 -29.19 16.42
CA VAL A 344 3.19 -30.16 16.48
C VAL A 344 2.39 -29.99 17.77
N ASN A 345 3.06 -29.89 18.92
CA ASN A 345 2.42 -29.69 20.22
C ASN A 345 1.71 -28.32 20.30
N SER A 346 2.33 -27.27 19.76
CA SER A 346 1.73 -25.93 19.75
C SER A 346 0.46 -25.84 18.89
N LEU A 347 0.38 -26.68 17.87
CA LEU A 347 -0.77 -26.84 16.98
C LEU A 347 -1.81 -27.84 17.53
N HIS A 348 -1.56 -28.44 18.71
CA HIS A 348 -2.40 -29.47 19.30
C HIS A 348 -2.59 -30.72 18.42
N LEU A 349 -1.59 -31.02 17.58
CA LEU A 349 -1.57 -32.23 16.75
C LEU A 349 -0.97 -33.40 17.56
N SER A 350 -1.45 -34.62 17.29
CA SER A 350 -0.90 -35.85 17.87
C SER A 350 -0.12 -36.60 16.78
N MET A 351 1.20 -36.50 16.81
CA MET A 351 2.09 -37.16 15.85
C MET A 351 3.17 -37.94 16.58
N SER A 352 3.46 -39.17 16.09
CA SER A 352 4.61 -39.95 16.52
C SER A 352 5.93 -39.38 15.98
N GLN A 353 7.05 -39.81 16.55
CA GLN A 353 8.38 -39.43 16.04
C GLN A 353 8.60 -39.88 14.60
N GLY A 354 8.06 -41.08 14.23
CA GLY A 354 8.16 -41.60 12.88
C GLY A 354 7.39 -40.71 11.86
N GLU A 355 6.15 -40.36 12.20
CA GLU A 355 5.35 -39.45 11.36
C GLU A 355 6.03 -38.08 11.20
N VAL A 356 6.59 -37.49 12.26
CA VAL A 356 7.32 -36.23 12.17
C VAL A 356 8.52 -36.32 11.21
N ALA A 357 9.24 -37.47 11.22
CA ALA A 357 10.34 -37.69 10.31
C ALA A 357 9.88 -37.75 8.85
N GLU A 358 8.78 -38.47 8.58
CA GLU A 358 8.19 -38.54 7.24
C GLU A 358 7.73 -37.15 6.74
N TYR A 359 7.11 -36.35 7.64
CA TYR A 359 6.74 -34.97 7.30
C TYR A 359 7.95 -34.07 6.99
N LEU A 360 9.06 -34.24 7.73
CA LEU A 360 10.31 -33.48 7.45
C LEU A 360 10.88 -33.83 6.08
N ASP A 361 10.85 -35.11 5.67
CA ASP A 361 11.30 -35.51 4.34
C ASP A 361 10.45 -34.91 3.22
N VAL A 362 9.13 -34.90 3.40
CA VAL A 362 8.20 -34.26 2.45
C VAL A 362 8.39 -32.71 2.39
N LEU A 363 8.72 -32.09 3.51
CA LEU A 363 8.95 -30.63 3.58
C LEU A 363 10.25 -30.16 2.95
N GLU A 364 11.18 -31.09 2.59
CA GLU A 364 12.47 -30.69 2.00
C GLU A 364 12.29 -29.85 0.71
N GLY A 365 11.32 -30.21 -0.15
CA GLY A 365 11.00 -29.42 -1.33
C GLY A 365 10.52 -28.00 -1.00
N THR A 366 9.78 -27.84 0.11
CA THR A 366 9.37 -26.54 0.62
C THR A 366 10.59 -25.73 1.09
N PHE A 367 11.49 -26.32 1.86
CA PHE A 367 12.71 -25.65 2.33
C PHE A 367 13.62 -25.20 1.17
N GLN A 368 13.70 -25.96 0.07
CA GLN A 368 14.42 -25.56 -1.13
C GLN A 368 13.83 -24.29 -1.77
N ALA A 369 12.50 -24.12 -1.72
CA ALA A 369 11.88 -22.88 -2.18
C ALA A 369 12.30 -21.67 -1.31
N TYR A 370 12.41 -21.84 0.02
CA TYR A 370 12.94 -20.81 0.91
C TYR A 370 14.43 -20.53 0.64
N ASP A 371 15.25 -21.53 0.37
CA ASP A 371 16.64 -21.35 -0.05
C ASP A 371 16.71 -20.50 -1.31
N ARG A 372 15.82 -20.76 -2.29
CA ARG A 372 15.78 -19.98 -3.53
C ARG A 372 15.37 -18.54 -3.28
N VAL A 373 14.38 -18.28 -2.46
CA VAL A 373 13.97 -16.90 -2.09
C VAL A 373 15.13 -16.18 -1.41
N ASN A 374 15.84 -16.84 -0.47
CA ASN A 374 16.99 -16.26 0.22
C ASN A 374 18.16 -15.92 -0.70
N GLN A 375 18.28 -16.59 -1.85
CA GLN A 375 19.30 -16.32 -2.87
C GLN A 375 18.95 -15.18 -3.83
N LEU A 376 17.67 -14.81 -3.91
CA LEU A 376 17.22 -13.72 -4.77
C LEU A 376 17.48 -12.37 -4.08
N PRO A 377 17.97 -11.36 -4.81
CA PRO A 377 18.10 -10.02 -4.25
C PRO A 377 16.72 -9.46 -3.94
N ASP A 378 16.60 -8.76 -2.81
CA ASP A 378 15.39 -8.03 -2.49
C ASP A 378 15.14 -6.88 -3.49
N TYR A 379 13.87 -6.64 -3.84
CA TYR A 379 13.49 -5.60 -4.78
C TYR A 379 13.02 -4.35 -4.02
N LEU A 380 13.97 -3.46 -3.72
CA LEU A 380 13.78 -2.26 -2.91
C LEU A 380 13.84 -0.99 -3.76
N PRO A 381 13.12 0.09 -3.34
CA PRO A 381 13.21 1.39 -3.99
C PRO A 381 14.65 1.95 -3.94
N PRO A 382 15.12 2.59 -5.03
CA PRO A 382 16.48 3.13 -5.08
C PRO A 382 16.63 4.38 -4.19
N VAL A 383 17.76 4.47 -3.48
CA VAL A 383 18.20 5.67 -2.76
C VAL A 383 18.88 6.62 -3.73
N ARG A 384 18.31 7.83 -3.91
CA ARG A 384 18.70 8.73 -5.01
C ARG A 384 19.69 9.81 -4.63
N TYR A 385 19.65 10.29 -3.38
CA TYR A 385 20.41 11.48 -2.95
C TYR A 385 21.59 11.09 -2.07
N PRO A 386 22.72 11.85 -2.05
CA PRO A 386 23.84 11.61 -1.16
C PRO A 386 23.43 11.65 0.31
N ARG A 387 24.07 10.85 1.14
CA ARG A 387 23.77 10.69 2.56
C ARG A 387 24.91 11.15 3.44
N THR A 388 24.53 11.80 4.54
CA THR A 388 25.39 12.01 5.71
C THR A 388 24.82 11.15 6.85
N PRO A 389 25.60 10.26 7.49
CA PRO A 389 25.06 9.40 8.55
C PRO A 389 24.48 10.19 9.72
N GLY A 390 24.95 11.41 9.90
CA GLY A 390 24.55 12.27 11.02
C GLY A 390 25.25 11.90 12.32
N TYR A 391 24.82 12.55 13.39
CA TYR A 391 25.33 12.31 14.74
C TYR A 391 24.24 12.58 15.77
N ARG A 392 24.39 11.97 16.94
CA ARG A 392 23.53 12.26 18.09
C ARG A 392 24.04 13.53 18.79
N PRO A 393 23.24 14.60 18.91
CA PRO A 393 23.67 15.82 19.55
C PRO A 393 23.80 15.66 21.06
N GLY A 394 24.79 16.36 21.65
CA GLY A 394 24.96 16.41 23.10
C GLY A 394 23.88 17.31 23.77
N ALA A 395 23.81 17.28 25.11
CA ALA A 395 22.81 18.02 25.89
C ALA A 395 22.79 19.54 25.59
N ASN A 396 23.94 20.15 25.34
CA ASN A 396 24.03 21.59 25.02
C ASN A 396 23.41 21.95 23.66
N GLU A 397 23.40 21.00 22.72
CA GLU A 397 22.81 21.16 21.38
C GLU A 397 21.37 20.66 21.31
N ASN A 398 20.86 20.06 22.39
CA ASN A 398 19.56 19.40 22.47
C ASN A 398 18.89 19.66 23.84
N PRO A 399 18.66 20.93 24.23
CA PRO A 399 18.19 21.28 25.57
C PRO A 399 16.78 20.71 25.87
N LEU A 400 15.95 20.48 24.84
CA LEU A 400 14.63 19.88 24.97
C LEU A 400 14.67 18.36 24.86
N ASN A 401 15.83 17.75 24.61
CA ASN A 401 15.98 16.32 24.26
C ASN A 401 15.09 15.91 23.07
N ALA A 402 14.91 16.81 22.09
CA ALA A 402 14.00 16.65 20.98
C ALA A 402 14.65 16.01 19.73
N TRP A 403 15.96 16.14 19.55
CA TRP A 403 16.72 15.53 18.48
C TRP A 403 17.19 14.12 18.83
N ALA A 404 16.86 13.15 17.97
CA ALA A 404 17.44 11.81 18.00
C ALA A 404 18.77 11.77 17.24
N VAL A 405 18.77 12.29 16.00
CA VAL A 405 19.95 12.40 15.14
C VAL A 405 19.88 13.72 14.38
N LYS A 406 20.97 14.49 14.34
CA LYS A 406 21.16 15.61 13.42
C LYS A 406 21.93 15.13 12.18
N THR A 407 21.46 15.47 11.00
CA THR A 407 22.08 15.16 9.70
C THR A 407 21.75 16.28 8.71
N GLU A 408 22.28 16.20 7.51
CA GLU A 408 21.88 17.06 6.40
C GLU A 408 21.80 16.23 5.12
N VAL A 409 20.58 16.00 4.65
CA VAL A 409 20.31 15.31 3.38
C VAL A 409 19.60 16.30 2.47
N ARG A 410 20.30 16.79 1.46
CA ARG A 410 19.76 17.75 0.50
C ARG A 410 19.08 17.04 -0.65
N GLY A 411 17.89 17.50 -1.00
CA GLY A 411 17.14 17.05 -2.14
C GLY A 411 17.55 17.72 -3.46
N ALA A 412 16.62 17.72 -4.42
CA ALA A 412 16.79 18.38 -5.71
C ALA A 412 17.13 19.87 -5.55
N ALA A 413 17.88 20.41 -6.51
CA ALA A 413 18.30 21.81 -6.47
C ALA A 413 17.13 22.82 -6.52
N HIS A 414 16.01 22.40 -7.10
CA HIS A 414 14.80 23.24 -7.27
C HIS A 414 13.56 22.41 -6.92
N GLY A 415 12.53 23.10 -6.46
CA GLY A 415 11.23 22.48 -6.15
C GLY A 415 10.44 23.34 -5.16
N PRO A 416 9.19 22.96 -4.87
CA PRO A 416 8.31 23.73 -3.97
C PRO A 416 8.83 23.82 -2.54
N LEU A 417 9.68 22.86 -2.10
CA LEU A 417 10.30 22.85 -0.77
C LEU A 417 11.73 23.39 -0.76
N SER A 418 12.21 24.06 -1.83
CA SER A 418 13.54 24.64 -1.87
C SER A 418 13.75 25.65 -0.73
N GLY A 419 14.82 25.46 0.03
CA GLY A 419 15.15 26.27 1.22
C GLY A 419 14.43 25.85 2.49
N LYS A 420 13.49 24.91 2.45
CA LYS A 420 12.79 24.40 3.64
C LYS A 420 13.62 23.31 4.34
N ARG A 421 13.64 23.38 5.68
CA ARG A 421 14.33 22.45 6.57
C ARG A 421 13.31 21.57 7.28
N ILE A 422 13.37 20.27 7.04
CA ILE A 422 12.38 19.31 7.51
C ILE A 422 13.03 18.29 8.46
N VAL A 423 12.42 18.06 9.62
CA VAL A 423 12.78 16.97 10.53
C VAL A 423 11.78 15.82 10.42
N LEU A 424 12.27 14.58 10.52
CA LEU A 424 11.44 13.39 10.47
C LEU A 424 11.28 12.77 11.85
N LYS A 425 10.10 12.27 12.19
CA LYS A 425 9.93 11.41 13.36
C LYS A 425 10.81 10.15 13.23
N ASP A 426 11.34 9.67 14.33
CA ASP A 426 12.36 8.61 14.32
C ASP A 426 11.83 7.21 13.95
N ASN A 427 10.54 7.05 13.68
CA ASN A 427 9.97 5.83 13.08
C ASN A 427 9.94 5.83 11.54
N ILE A 428 10.42 6.88 10.88
CA ILE A 428 10.44 7.05 9.42
C ILE A 428 11.83 6.67 8.89
N CYS A 429 11.89 5.72 7.94
CA CYS A 429 13.14 5.30 7.32
C CYS A 429 13.76 6.43 6.49
N LEU A 430 15.01 6.73 6.77
CA LEU A 430 15.91 7.58 6.00
C LEU A 430 17.17 6.77 5.77
N ALA A 431 17.42 6.32 4.56
CA ALA A 431 18.51 5.42 4.23
C ALA A 431 19.87 5.97 4.69
N GLY A 432 20.68 5.13 5.32
CA GLY A 432 22.03 5.48 5.80
C GLY A 432 22.06 6.38 7.06
N VAL A 433 20.91 6.69 7.66
CA VAL A 433 20.80 7.48 8.90
C VAL A 433 20.23 6.62 10.03
N PRO A 434 20.88 6.51 11.20
CA PRO A 434 20.41 5.67 12.30
C PRO A 434 18.96 5.94 12.70
N MET A 435 18.23 4.87 13.00
CA MET A 435 16.83 4.87 13.44
C MET A 435 16.67 3.94 14.63
N MET A 436 16.01 4.39 15.69
CA MET A 436 15.71 3.55 16.83
C MET A 436 14.23 3.57 17.26
N ASN A 437 13.43 4.46 16.68
CA ASN A 437 12.01 4.61 17.03
C ASN A 437 11.77 4.74 18.55
N GLY A 438 12.59 5.52 19.23
CA GLY A 438 12.54 5.72 20.68
C GLY A 438 12.91 4.50 21.52
N ALA A 439 13.28 3.37 20.92
CA ALA A 439 13.40 2.06 21.56
C ALA A 439 14.86 1.59 21.61
N SER A 440 15.36 1.25 22.80
CA SER A 440 16.70 0.69 22.98
C SER A 440 16.88 -0.63 22.22
N THR A 441 15.82 -1.43 22.09
CA THR A 441 15.87 -2.72 21.38
C THR A 441 16.11 -2.61 19.87
N LEU A 442 15.92 -1.41 19.30
CA LEU A 442 16.21 -1.13 17.88
C LEU A 442 17.45 -0.23 17.71
N GLU A 443 18.14 0.13 18.78
CA GLU A 443 19.34 0.94 18.71
C GLU A 443 20.42 0.28 17.85
N GLY A 444 21.03 1.05 16.94
CA GLY A 444 22.03 0.58 15.99
C GLY A 444 21.48 0.17 14.63
N TYR A 445 20.16 0.13 14.45
CA TYR A 445 19.58 -0.09 13.13
C TYR A 445 19.76 1.13 12.21
N VAL A 446 20.16 0.86 10.97
CA VAL A 446 20.31 1.86 9.91
C VAL A 446 19.48 1.41 8.72
N PRO A 447 18.42 2.14 8.34
CA PRO A 447 17.61 1.83 7.19
C PRO A 447 18.41 1.77 5.88
N ASP A 448 18.04 0.87 4.98
CA ASP A 448 18.56 0.71 3.63
C ASP A 448 17.69 1.35 2.56
N ILE A 449 16.49 1.81 2.93
CA ILE A 449 15.54 2.51 2.05
C ILE A 449 15.15 3.87 2.61
N ASP A 450 14.65 4.73 1.72
CA ASP A 450 13.88 5.91 2.08
C ASP A 450 12.39 5.58 2.12
N ALA A 451 11.67 6.08 3.12
CA ALA A 451 10.22 6.11 3.06
C ALA A 451 9.75 6.91 1.82
N THR A 452 8.62 6.55 1.23
CA THR A 452 8.08 7.27 0.06
C THR A 452 7.97 8.78 0.30
N LEU A 453 7.48 9.17 1.49
CA LEU A 453 7.36 10.59 1.86
C LEU A 453 8.73 11.30 1.91
N VAL A 454 9.80 10.60 2.30
CA VAL A 454 11.18 11.11 2.30
C VAL A 454 11.65 11.38 0.88
N THR A 455 11.48 10.42 -0.01
CA THR A 455 11.81 10.56 -1.44
C THR A 455 11.09 11.76 -2.04
N ARG A 456 9.77 11.92 -1.77
CA ARG A 456 8.96 13.06 -2.26
C ARG A 456 9.44 14.40 -1.73
N ILE A 457 9.80 14.50 -0.46
CA ILE A 457 10.37 15.73 0.15
C ILE A 457 11.68 16.10 -0.55
N LEU A 458 12.57 15.13 -0.76
CA LEU A 458 13.85 15.35 -1.42
C LEU A 458 13.67 15.70 -2.91
N ASP A 459 12.79 15.01 -3.64
CA ASP A 459 12.45 15.32 -5.03
C ASP A 459 11.84 16.73 -5.17
N ALA A 460 11.14 17.22 -4.15
CA ALA A 460 10.60 18.58 -4.08
C ALA A 460 11.61 19.65 -3.65
N GLY A 461 12.89 19.32 -3.50
CA GLY A 461 13.98 20.25 -3.14
C GLY A 461 14.11 20.54 -1.66
N GLY A 462 13.41 19.81 -0.78
CA GLY A 462 13.53 19.95 0.67
C GLY A 462 14.86 19.42 1.20
N THR A 463 15.29 19.95 2.36
CA THR A 463 16.46 19.46 3.08
C THR A 463 16.02 18.77 4.37
N ILE A 464 16.36 17.49 4.53
CA ILE A 464 16.12 16.77 5.78
C ILE A 464 17.28 17.05 6.72
N VAL A 465 16.98 17.63 7.89
CA VAL A 465 17.99 18.10 8.84
C VAL A 465 18.18 17.18 10.05
N GLY A 466 17.41 16.11 10.13
CA GLY A 466 17.57 15.12 11.19
C GLY A 466 16.34 14.26 11.46
N LYS A 467 16.47 13.45 12.51
CA LYS A 467 15.42 12.62 13.10
C LYS A 467 15.06 13.15 14.47
N ALA A 468 13.78 13.29 14.77
CA ALA A 468 13.27 13.76 16.03
C ALA A 468 12.91 12.60 16.96
N HIS A 469 13.20 12.73 18.25
CA HIS A 469 12.81 11.76 19.25
C HIS A 469 11.30 11.49 19.22
N CYS A 470 10.93 10.24 19.49
CA CYS A 470 9.57 9.82 19.68
C CYS A 470 9.47 8.90 20.90
N GLU A 471 8.25 8.62 21.30
CA GLU A 471 7.97 7.65 22.36
C GLU A 471 8.41 6.24 21.96
N TYR A 472 8.65 5.37 22.96
CA TYR A 472 9.11 4.00 22.75
C TYR A 472 8.13 3.24 21.83
N PHE A 473 8.57 2.88 20.62
CA PHE A 473 7.76 2.35 19.52
C PHE A 473 6.44 3.11 19.31
N CYS A 474 6.49 4.44 19.46
CA CYS A 474 5.36 5.34 19.28
C CYS A 474 4.17 5.10 20.20
N LEU A 475 4.32 4.38 21.34
CA LEU A 475 3.22 3.99 22.20
C LEU A 475 3.17 4.79 23.50
N SER A 476 2.84 6.05 23.42
CA SER A 476 2.47 6.97 24.52
C SER A 476 2.19 8.36 23.95
N GLY A 477 1.32 9.12 24.60
CA GLY A 477 1.10 10.55 24.32
C GLY A 477 1.88 11.50 25.22
N GLY A 478 2.70 10.98 26.15
CA GLY A 478 3.21 11.72 27.29
C GLY A 478 4.65 12.26 27.18
N SER A 479 5.35 12.06 26.11
CA SER A 479 6.74 12.47 25.82
C SER A 479 7.81 12.01 26.83
N HIS A 480 7.54 10.91 27.58
CA HIS A 480 8.42 10.46 28.66
C HIS A 480 8.93 9.02 28.56
N THR A 481 8.55 8.29 27.50
CA THR A 481 8.84 6.85 27.39
C THR A 481 10.03 6.50 26.50
N SER A 482 10.61 7.46 25.77
CA SER A 482 11.80 7.24 24.95
C SER A 482 12.95 6.67 25.80
N ALA A 483 13.66 5.66 25.25
CA ALA A 483 14.85 5.08 25.89
C ALA A 483 15.94 6.10 26.24
N HIS A 484 15.95 7.21 25.51
CA HIS A 484 16.91 8.31 25.71
C HIS A 484 16.40 9.45 26.63
N GLY A 485 15.33 9.18 27.36
CA GLY A 485 14.74 10.11 28.32
C GLY A 485 13.62 10.98 27.72
N PRO A 486 12.98 11.80 28.55
CA PRO A 486 11.82 12.59 28.17
C PRO A 486 12.17 13.73 27.23
N VAL A 487 11.22 14.11 26.37
CA VAL A 487 11.23 15.34 25.59
C VAL A 487 10.48 16.42 26.36
N HIS A 488 11.10 17.57 26.53
CA HIS A 488 10.55 18.69 27.31
C HIS A 488 9.74 19.63 26.44
N ASN A 489 8.69 20.19 27.04
CA ASN A 489 7.83 21.19 26.41
C ASN A 489 8.59 22.48 26.13
N PRO A 490 8.47 23.06 24.91
CA PRO A 490 9.19 24.29 24.54
C PRO A 490 8.74 25.55 25.30
N TYR A 491 7.52 25.56 25.85
CA TYR A 491 6.97 26.66 26.65
C TYR A 491 7.28 26.53 28.13
N LYS A 492 7.37 25.27 28.63
CA LYS A 492 7.57 25.03 30.05
C LYS A 492 8.41 23.77 30.28
N HIS A 493 9.71 23.96 30.48
CA HIS A 493 10.63 22.84 30.76
C HIS A 493 10.15 21.99 31.94
N GLY A 494 10.28 20.67 31.87
CA GLY A 494 9.75 19.72 32.89
C GLY A 494 8.30 19.33 32.67
N TYR A 495 7.63 19.88 31.63
CA TYR A 495 6.29 19.48 31.20
C TYR A 495 6.37 18.65 29.92
N SER A 496 5.32 17.91 29.65
CA SER A 496 5.18 17.07 28.44
C SER A 496 5.15 17.92 27.18
N ALA A 497 5.93 17.55 26.16
CA ALA A 497 5.82 18.09 24.81
C ALA A 497 4.69 17.45 24.00
N GLY A 498 3.99 16.45 24.59
CA GLY A 498 3.08 15.57 23.89
C GLY A 498 3.80 14.49 23.09
N GLY A 499 3.09 13.44 22.73
CA GLY A 499 3.63 12.29 22.02
C GLY A 499 2.60 11.67 21.07
N SER A 500 3.03 10.68 20.32
CA SER A 500 4.36 10.08 20.26
C SER A 500 5.35 10.82 19.36
N SER A 501 4.94 11.84 18.53
CA SER A 501 5.84 12.69 17.74
C SER A 501 6.41 13.85 18.60
N SER A 502 6.95 13.50 19.78
CA SER A 502 7.34 14.44 20.84
C SER A 502 8.40 15.44 20.37
N GLY A 503 9.48 14.94 19.79
CA GLY A 503 10.55 15.81 19.26
C GLY A 503 10.11 16.67 18.10
N CYS A 504 9.22 16.17 17.21
CA CYS A 504 8.66 16.96 16.12
C CYS A 504 7.90 18.17 16.66
N GLY A 505 6.98 17.95 17.61
CA GLY A 505 6.23 19.02 18.26
C GLY A 505 7.14 20.03 18.98
N ALA A 506 8.10 19.53 19.76
CA ALA A 506 9.02 20.38 20.52
C ALA A 506 9.91 21.26 19.61
N LEU A 507 10.47 20.70 18.54
CA LEU A 507 11.36 21.43 17.62
C LEU A 507 10.62 22.50 16.80
N VAL A 508 9.41 22.17 16.32
CA VAL A 508 8.55 23.13 15.61
C VAL A 508 8.04 24.21 16.57
N GLY A 509 7.56 23.83 17.75
CA GLY A 509 7.08 24.78 18.78
C GLY A 509 8.16 25.71 19.31
N ALA A 510 9.41 25.23 19.39
CA ALA A 510 10.59 26.05 19.73
C ALA A 510 11.07 26.94 18.58
N GLY A 511 10.60 26.74 17.36
CA GLY A 511 11.05 27.46 16.16
C GLY A 511 12.45 27.03 15.68
N GLU A 512 12.97 25.87 16.12
CA GLU A 512 14.24 25.32 15.63
C GLU A 512 14.16 24.81 14.18
N VAL A 513 12.98 24.35 13.76
CA VAL A 513 12.66 23.97 12.39
C VAL A 513 11.26 24.49 12.01
N GLU A 514 11.06 24.78 10.73
CA GLU A 514 9.77 25.25 10.25
C GLU A 514 8.78 24.08 10.02
N MET A 515 9.29 22.91 9.69
CA MET A 515 8.52 21.76 9.26
C MET A 515 9.01 20.46 9.89
N ALA A 516 8.06 19.57 10.21
CA ALA A 516 8.32 18.22 10.64
C ALA A 516 7.31 17.25 10.03
N ILE A 517 7.68 15.97 9.91
CA ILE A 517 6.75 14.87 9.63
C ILE A 517 6.57 14.06 10.91
N GLY A 518 5.31 13.99 11.37
CA GLY A 518 4.87 13.12 12.45
C GLY A 518 4.06 11.93 11.97
N CYS A 519 3.73 11.02 12.90
CA CYS A 519 2.79 9.92 12.67
C CYS A 519 1.72 9.92 13.77
N ASP A 520 0.50 9.44 13.46
CA ASP A 520 -0.68 9.54 14.33
C ASP A 520 -1.49 8.23 14.27
N GLN A 521 -1.68 7.60 15.43
CA GLN A 521 -2.43 6.35 15.60
C GLN A 521 -3.50 6.43 16.72
N GLY A 522 -3.46 7.53 17.47
CA GLY A 522 -4.41 7.85 18.54
C GLY A 522 -4.41 9.34 18.83
N GLY A 523 -3.65 10.14 18.05
CA GLY A 523 -3.48 11.56 18.24
C GLY A 523 -2.03 12.04 18.14
N SER A 524 -1.10 11.17 17.72
CA SER A 524 0.34 11.42 17.88
C SER A 524 0.96 12.48 16.96
N ILE A 525 0.21 13.10 16.06
CA ILE A 525 0.53 14.40 15.41
C ILE A 525 -0.13 15.53 16.21
N ARG A 526 -1.42 15.36 16.51
CA ARG A 526 -2.31 16.39 17.05
C ARG A 526 -2.02 16.70 18.52
N MET A 527 -1.72 15.65 19.32
CA MET A 527 -1.36 15.81 20.73
C MET A 527 -0.08 16.63 20.92
N PRO A 528 1.07 16.27 20.31
CA PRO A 528 2.26 17.09 20.46
C PRO A 528 2.11 18.46 19.78
N ALA A 529 1.33 18.60 18.73
CA ALA A 529 1.02 19.89 18.13
C ALA A 529 0.23 20.80 19.09
N SER A 530 -0.73 20.25 19.83
CA SER A 530 -1.49 20.98 20.85
C SER A 530 -0.63 21.41 22.03
N TYR A 531 0.16 20.50 22.59
CA TYR A 531 1.00 20.80 23.76
C TYR A 531 2.18 21.71 23.45
N SER A 532 2.70 21.67 22.22
CA SER A 532 3.87 22.46 21.79
C SER A 532 3.51 23.70 20.94
N GLY A 533 2.21 23.97 20.72
CA GLY A 533 1.75 25.21 20.08
C GLY A 533 2.12 25.30 18.59
N CYS A 534 1.91 24.24 17.83
CA CYS A 534 2.13 24.24 16.39
C CYS A 534 0.93 23.66 15.62
N TYR A 535 0.92 23.81 14.30
CA TYR A 535 -0.11 23.27 13.43
C TYR A 535 0.21 21.82 13.10
N GLY A 536 -0.73 20.87 13.36
CA GLY A 536 -0.50 19.44 13.08
C GLY A 536 -1.69 18.83 12.36
N MET A 537 -1.47 18.34 11.12
CA MET A 537 -2.49 17.73 10.28
C MET A 537 -2.35 16.21 10.26
N LYS A 538 -3.35 15.52 10.79
CA LYS A 538 -3.62 14.12 10.47
C LYS A 538 -4.52 14.07 9.23
N ALA A 539 -3.95 13.71 8.11
CA ALA A 539 -4.68 13.60 6.85
C ALA A 539 -5.70 12.45 6.85
N THR A 540 -6.53 12.36 5.83
CA THR A 540 -7.40 11.21 5.57
C THR A 540 -6.57 9.92 5.55
N HIS A 541 -7.10 8.83 6.12
CA HIS A 541 -6.41 7.53 6.13
C HIS A 541 -6.04 7.11 4.70
N GLY A 542 -4.78 6.71 4.51
CA GLY A 542 -4.26 6.31 3.21
C GLY A 542 -3.89 7.47 2.26
N LEU A 543 -4.22 8.74 2.56
CA LEU A 543 -3.84 9.87 1.70
C LEU A 543 -2.32 10.04 1.59
N VAL A 544 -1.59 9.85 2.68
CA VAL A 544 -0.13 9.84 2.71
C VAL A 544 0.35 8.39 2.83
N PRO A 545 1.23 7.92 1.92
CA PRO A 545 1.73 6.55 1.99
C PRO A 545 2.57 6.32 3.25
N TYR A 546 2.44 5.13 3.82
CA TYR A 546 3.18 4.69 5.00
C TYR A 546 4.37 3.78 4.66
N THR A 547 4.66 3.59 3.38
CA THR A 547 5.81 2.82 2.88
C THR A 547 7.12 3.34 3.47
N GLY A 548 7.87 2.46 4.13
CA GLY A 548 9.12 2.82 4.81
C GLY A 548 8.92 3.55 6.15
N VAL A 549 7.72 3.52 6.73
CA VAL A 549 7.43 3.99 8.09
C VAL A 549 7.11 2.79 8.96
N MET A 550 7.73 2.68 10.14
CA MET A 550 7.44 1.57 11.06
C MET A 550 6.03 1.71 11.61
N PRO A 551 5.12 0.75 11.34
CA PRO A 551 3.72 0.82 11.73
C PRO A 551 3.50 0.33 13.17
N ILE A 552 2.36 0.73 13.75
CA ILE A 552 1.79 0.11 14.95
C ILE A 552 0.67 -0.85 14.54
N GLU A 553 -0.32 -0.33 13.81
CA GLU A 553 -1.49 -1.06 13.33
C GLU A 553 -2.02 -0.37 12.06
N ALA A 554 -2.08 -1.10 10.95
CA ALA A 554 -2.29 -0.55 9.61
C ALA A 554 -3.61 0.23 9.44
N THR A 555 -4.68 -0.14 10.17
CA THR A 555 -5.99 0.49 10.00
C THR A 555 -6.13 1.82 10.72
N ILE A 556 -5.18 2.17 11.61
CA ILE A 556 -5.15 3.45 12.34
C ILE A 556 -3.86 4.26 12.12
N ASP A 557 -2.90 3.74 11.36
CA ASP A 557 -1.64 4.44 11.08
C ASP A 557 -1.84 5.61 10.09
N HIS A 558 -1.36 6.82 10.48
CA HIS A 558 -1.35 8.01 9.64
C HIS A 558 0.02 8.69 9.70
N ALA A 559 0.42 9.37 8.62
CA ALA A 559 1.56 10.29 8.60
C ALA A 559 1.10 11.67 8.13
N GLY A 560 1.74 12.73 8.61
CA GLY A 560 1.37 14.07 8.21
C GLY A 560 2.27 15.18 8.75
N PRO A 561 2.06 16.42 8.25
CA PRO A 561 2.89 17.58 8.57
C PRO A 561 2.59 18.18 9.93
N MET A 562 3.66 18.66 10.58
CA MET A 562 3.64 19.53 11.75
C MET A 562 4.49 20.78 11.43
N THR A 563 3.93 21.99 11.58
CA THR A 563 4.58 23.20 11.07
C THR A 563 4.28 24.43 11.92
N THR A 564 5.08 25.49 11.71
CA THR A 564 4.88 26.78 12.36
C THR A 564 3.78 27.63 11.73
N THR A 565 3.40 27.38 10.48
CA THR A 565 2.35 28.08 9.74
C THR A 565 1.40 27.12 9.02
N VAL A 566 0.17 27.56 8.77
CA VAL A 566 -0.82 26.80 7.99
C VAL A 566 -0.39 26.65 6.53
N GLY A 567 0.23 27.69 5.96
CA GLY A 567 0.72 27.67 4.58
C GLY A 567 1.78 26.58 4.35
N ASP A 568 2.74 26.49 5.27
CA ASP A 568 3.78 25.45 5.23
C ASP A 568 3.22 24.04 5.44
N ASN A 569 2.18 23.92 6.27
CA ASN A 569 1.48 22.65 6.51
C ASN A 569 0.78 22.16 5.23
N ALA A 570 0.05 23.04 4.57
CA ALA A 570 -0.61 22.77 3.31
C ALA A 570 0.40 22.37 2.20
N LEU A 571 1.49 23.15 2.08
CA LEU A 571 2.54 22.89 1.10
C LEU A 571 3.22 21.52 1.32
N LEU A 572 3.54 21.19 2.56
CA LEU A 572 4.19 19.93 2.88
C LEU A 572 3.24 18.74 2.60
N LEU A 573 1.93 18.89 2.92
CA LEU A 573 0.95 17.87 2.58
C LEU A 573 0.79 17.69 1.05
N GLU A 574 0.80 18.76 0.25
CA GLU A 574 0.78 18.68 -1.23
C GLU A 574 1.91 17.80 -1.77
N VAL A 575 3.08 17.90 -1.15
CA VAL A 575 4.26 17.15 -1.59
C VAL A 575 4.18 15.68 -1.22
N ILE A 576 3.75 15.37 0.01
CA ILE A 576 3.80 13.99 0.52
C ILE A 576 2.55 13.16 0.20
N ALA A 577 1.42 13.78 -0.16
CA ALA A 577 0.16 13.11 -0.47
C ALA A 577 0.20 12.35 -1.81
N GLY A 578 -0.69 11.36 -1.94
CA GLY A 578 -0.89 10.57 -3.17
C GLY A 578 -0.41 9.13 -3.06
N THR A 579 -0.89 8.29 -3.98
CA THR A 579 -0.56 6.86 -4.02
C THR A 579 0.88 6.62 -4.47
N ASP A 580 1.53 5.58 -3.92
CA ASP A 580 2.89 5.18 -4.32
C ASP A 580 2.94 3.79 -4.99
N GLY A 581 1.81 3.07 -5.01
CA GLY A 581 1.74 1.70 -5.55
C GLY A 581 2.42 0.65 -4.66
N LEU A 582 2.90 1.01 -3.48
CA LEU A 582 3.64 0.16 -2.55
C LEU A 582 2.92 0.03 -1.19
N ASP A 583 2.08 0.99 -0.83
CA ASP A 583 1.28 0.96 0.39
C ASP A 583 -0.09 0.30 0.13
N PRO A 584 -0.34 -0.89 0.68
CA PRO A 584 -1.58 -1.63 0.42
C PRO A 584 -2.83 -0.96 1.01
N ARG A 585 -2.70 0.03 1.88
CA ARG A 585 -3.83 0.80 2.44
C ARG A 585 -4.41 1.79 1.44
N GLN A 586 -3.75 2.02 0.30
CA GLN A 586 -4.13 2.99 -0.73
C GLN A 586 -4.93 2.38 -1.90
N TYR A 587 -5.51 1.19 -1.74
CA TYR A 587 -6.17 0.44 -2.82
C TYR A 587 -7.34 1.21 -3.48
N ASP A 588 -8.08 2.01 -2.71
CA ASP A 588 -9.25 2.76 -3.17
C ASP A 588 -9.01 4.28 -3.21
N VAL A 589 -7.77 4.71 -2.96
CA VAL A 589 -7.42 6.12 -2.89
C VAL A 589 -7.19 6.65 -4.30
N GLN A 590 -8.24 7.12 -4.95
CA GLN A 590 -8.10 7.99 -6.14
C GLN A 590 -7.70 9.38 -5.66
N VAL A 591 -6.40 9.57 -5.41
CA VAL A 591 -5.89 10.91 -5.10
C VAL A 591 -5.61 11.63 -6.41
N GLU A 592 -6.56 12.45 -6.84
CA GLU A 592 -6.20 13.58 -7.70
C GLU A 592 -5.17 14.44 -6.96
N LYS A 593 -4.22 14.99 -7.69
CA LYS A 593 -3.18 15.86 -7.11
C LYS A 593 -3.82 17.13 -6.59
N TYR A 594 -4.12 17.18 -5.29
CA TYR A 594 -4.72 18.35 -4.65
C TYR A 594 -3.68 19.45 -4.45
N THR A 595 -4.07 20.67 -4.76
CA THR A 595 -3.33 21.89 -4.42
C THR A 595 -3.98 22.56 -3.21
N TYR A 596 -3.55 22.16 -1.99
CA TYR A 596 -4.13 22.66 -0.74
C TYR A 596 -3.82 24.16 -0.53
N THR A 597 -2.68 24.64 -1.02
CA THR A 597 -2.23 26.03 -0.91
C THR A 597 -3.12 26.99 -1.68
N THR A 598 -3.74 26.58 -2.80
CA THR A 598 -4.58 27.46 -3.62
C THR A 598 -5.91 27.84 -2.98
N GLY A 599 -6.32 27.12 -1.93
CA GLY A 599 -7.58 27.34 -1.21
C GLY A 599 -7.50 28.27 0.00
N LEU A 600 -6.30 28.59 0.49
CA LEU A 600 -6.06 29.23 1.78
C LEU A 600 -6.76 30.58 1.95
N GLY A 601 -6.71 31.49 0.96
CA GLY A 601 -7.26 32.85 1.04
C GLY A 601 -8.78 32.97 0.87
N ARG A 602 -9.53 31.85 0.73
CA ARG A 602 -10.98 31.87 0.43
C ARG A 602 -11.86 32.26 1.62
N GLY A 603 -11.32 32.36 2.83
CA GLY A 603 -12.06 32.69 4.04
C GLY A 603 -13.07 31.64 4.48
N VAL A 604 -13.81 31.94 5.55
CA VAL A 604 -14.83 31.05 6.17
C VAL A 604 -16.25 31.59 6.07
N SER A 605 -16.51 32.65 5.32
CA SER A 605 -17.85 33.21 5.20
C SER A 605 -18.86 32.17 4.71
N GLY A 606 -19.95 31.98 5.47
CA GLY A 606 -20.97 30.97 5.21
C GLY A 606 -20.58 29.52 5.51
N MET A 607 -19.34 29.23 5.92
CA MET A 607 -18.91 27.88 6.29
C MET A 607 -19.64 27.42 7.56
N ARG A 608 -20.26 26.24 7.51
CA ARG A 608 -21.00 25.68 8.65
C ARG A 608 -20.06 24.78 9.47
N ILE A 609 -19.87 25.14 10.75
CA ILE A 609 -18.99 24.39 11.67
C ILE A 609 -19.84 23.88 12.85
N GLY A 610 -19.90 22.56 13.03
CA GLY A 610 -20.56 21.93 14.17
C GLY A 610 -19.63 21.86 15.37
N LEU A 611 -19.97 22.58 16.46
CA LEU A 611 -19.25 22.50 17.74
C LEU A 611 -19.72 21.27 18.50
N VAL A 612 -18.89 20.21 18.51
CA VAL A 612 -19.27 18.90 19.07
C VAL A 612 -19.35 18.96 20.59
N THR A 613 -20.55 18.80 21.13
CA THR A 613 -20.79 18.96 22.58
C THR A 613 -20.09 17.90 23.41
N GLU A 614 -19.98 16.67 22.93
CA GLU A 614 -19.30 15.55 23.58
C GLU A 614 -17.78 15.65 23.59
N GLY A 615 -17.20 16.53 22.78
CA GLY A 615 -15.78 16.85 22.80
C GLY A 615 -15.35 17.68 24.00
N PHE A 616 -16.30 18.24 24.77
CA PHE A 616 -16.08 19.05 25.97
C PHE A 616 -16.49 18.29 27.22
N GLY A 617 -16.01 18.74 28.40
CA GLY A 617 -16.47 18.23 29.71
C GLY A 617 -16.14 16.75 29.92
N TRP A 618 -14.98 16.26 29.49
CA TRP A 618 -14.43 14.99 29.89
C TRP A 618 -14.07 15.02 31.39
N PRO A 619 -13.97 13.88 32.06
CA PRO A 619 -13.48 13.86 33.45
C PRO A 619 -12.10 14.51 33.64
N SER A 620 -11.28 14.52 32.56
CA SER A 620 -9.97 15.15 32.50
C SER A 620 -10.01 16.58 31.92
N SER A 621 -11.18 17.14 31.58
CA SER A 621 -11.27 18.50 31.01
C SER A 621 -10.89 19.56 32.01
N GLU A 622 -10.03 20.48 31.57
CA GLU A 622 -9.73 21.72 32.26
C GLU A 622 -10.65 22.84 31.74
N PRO A 623 -11.38 23.56 32.62
CA PRO A 623 -12.39 24.55 32.21
C PRO A 623 -11.85 25.69 31.34
N ASP A 624 -10.59 26.08 31.56
CA ASP A 624 -9.93 27.12 30.78
C ASP A 624 -9.57 26.65 29.35
N VAL A 625 -9.26 25.36 29.15
CA VAL A 625 -9.11 24.76 27.83
C VAL A 625 -10.42 24.80 27.06
N ASP A 626 -11.51 24.37 27.70
CA ASP A 626 -12.86 24.41 27.12
C ASP A 626 -13.26 25.86 26.78
N ALA A 627 -12.94 26.83 27.63
CA ALA A 627 -13.22 28.25 27.39
C ALA A 627 -12.43 28.79 26.19
N LYS A 628 -11.12 28.53 26.09
CA LYS A 628 -10.29 28.99 24.98
C LYS A 628 -10.76 28.48 23.63
N VAL A 629 -11.22 27.21 23.55
CA VAL A 629 -11.77 26.67 22.32
C VAL A 629 -13.11 27.30 21.94
N ARG A 630 -13.96 27.62 22.93
CA ARG A 630 -15.20 28.38 22.69
C ARG A 630 -14.92 29.82 22.23
N GLU A 631 -13.92 30.50 22.81
CA GLU A 631 -13.44 31.81 22.33
C GLU A 631 -12.94 31.74 20.89
N ALA A 632 -12.19 30.68 20.51
CA ALA A 632 -11.77 30.46 19.14
C ALA A 632 -12.94 30.26 18.17
N ALA A 633 -14.00 29.57 18.62
CA ALA A 633 -15.24 29.46 17.84
C ALA A 633 -15.90 30.83 17.62
N GLU A 634 -15.97 31.70 18.64
CA GLU A 634 -16.50 33.06 18.48
C GLU A 634 -15.66 33.90 17.50
N ARG A 635 -14.32 33.76 17.51
CA ARG A 635 -13.44 34.44 16.54
C ARG A 635 -13.73 34.00 15.10
N LEU A 636 -13.91 32.69 14.84
CA LEU A 636 -14.32 32.19 13.53
C LEU A 636 -15.72 32.67 13.14
N ARG A 637 -16.66 32.77 14.11
CA ARG A 637 -18.01 33.36 13.88
C ARG A 637 -17.87 34.83 13.47
N GLY A 638 -17.01 35.58 14.12
CA GLY A 638 -16.67 36.97 13.74
C GLY A 638 -16.08 37.10 12.34
N ALA A 639 -15.38 36.07 11.85
CA ALA A 639 -14.85 35.97 10.49
C ALA A 639 -15.92 35.51 9.45
N GLY A 640 -17.17 35.28 9.88
CA GLY A 640 -18.29 34.95 9.00
C GLY A 640 -18.68 33.47 8.94
N ALA A 641 -18.08 32.60 9.75
CA ALA A 641 -18.50 31.21 9.87
C ALA A 641 -19.85 31.10 10.64
N ILE A 642 -20.64 30.10 10.29
CA ILE A 642 -21.86 29.71 11.01
C ILE A 642 -21.49 28.58 11.96
N ILE A 643 -21.48 28.87 13.27
CA ILE A 643 -21.07 27.87 14.26
C ILE A 643 -22.29 27.52 15.15
N GLU A 644 -22.61 26.23 15.19
CA GLU A 644 -23.79 25.71 15.92
C GLU A 644 -23.33 24.51 16.80
N PRO A 645 -23.90 24.36 18.00
CA PRO A 645 -23.65 23.14 18.78
C PRO A 645 -24.27 21.95 18.07
N VAL A 646 -23.55 20.83 18.08
CA VAL A 646 -24.02 19.54 17.54
C VAL A 646 -23.68 18.41 18.50
N SER A 647 -24.67 17.52 18.72
CA SER A 647 -24.49 16.34 19.58
C SER A 647 -24.15 15.11 18.73
N ILE A 648 -23.09 14.40 19.13
CA ILE A 648 -22.60 13.15 18.56
C ILE A 648 -22.31 12.18 19.72
N PRO A 649 -23.33 11.58 20.37
CA PRO A 649 -23.14 10.78 21.61
C PRO A 649 -22.11 9.66 21.45
N MET A 650 -22.03 9.02 20.27
CA MET A 650 -21.08 7.93 20.00
C MET A 650 -19.62 8.41 20.04
N HIS A 651 -19.33 9.71 20.01
CA HIS A 651 -17.98 10.25 20.20
C HIS A 651 -17.38 9.79 21.55
N ARG A 652 -18.23 9.66 22.59
CA ARG A 652 -17.82 9.20 23.92
C ARG A 652 -17.37 7.71 23.93
N ASP A 653 -17.84 6.91 22.98
CA ASP A 653 -17.45 5.50 22.82
C ASP A 653 -16.17 5.32 21.99
N GLY A 654 -15.69 6.40 21.33
CA GLY A 654 -14.57 6.34 20.39
C GLY A 654 -13.30 5.74 20.99
N GLY A 655 -12.95 6.10 22.24
CA GLY A 655 -11.81 5.51 22.95
C GLY A 655 -11.98 4.03 23.24
N ALA A 656 -13.19 3.60 23.62
CA ALA A 656 -13.50 2.18 23.86
C ALA A 656 -13.42 1.34 22.57
N ILE A 657 -13.81 1.93 21.43
CA ILE A 657 -13.70 1.29 20.12
C ILE A 657 -12.23 1.23 19.64
N TRP A 658 -11.46 2.30 19.86
CA TRP A 658 -10.05 2.37 19.51
C TRP A 658 -9.20 1.35 20.28
N THR A 659 -9.49 1.14 21.56
CA THR A 659 -8.65 0.33 22.48
C THR A 659 -8.39 -1.10 21.98
N PRO A 660 -9.39 -1.93 21.61
CA PRO A 660 -9.10 -3.28 21.08
C PRO A 660 -8.31 -3.24 19.75
N ILE A 661 -8.60 -2.28 18.89
CA ILE A 661 -7.89 -2.12 17.61
C ILE A 661 -6.41 -1.85 17.89
N ALA A 662 -6.13 -0.87 18.75
CA ALA A 662 -4.77 -0.49 19.09
C ALA A 662 -4.01 -1.59 19.83
N LEU A 663 -4.60 -2.24 20.84
CA LEU A 663 -3.87 -3.19 21.71
C LEU A 663 -3.69 -4.57 21.07
N GLU A 664 -4.76 -5.17 20.51
CA GLU A 664 -4.67 -6.46 19.83
C GLU A 664 -3.90 -6.31 18.51
N GLY A 665 -4.14 -5.21 17.76
CA GLY A 665 -3.45 -4.91 16.50
C GLY A 665 -1.95 -4.67 16.70
N LEU A 666 -1.55 -3.89 17.70
CA LEU A 666 -0.15 -3.68 18.08
C LEU A 666 0.57 -5.01 18.36
N VAL A 667 -0.06 -5.92 19.14
CA VAL A 667 0.55 -7.21 19.45
C VAL A 667 0.68 -8.06 18.19
N ALA A 668 -0.38 -8.16 17.40
CA ALA A 668 -0.39 -8.99 16.21
C ALA A 668 0.56 -8.47 15.11
N GLN A 669 0.53 -7.16 14.83
CA GLN A 669 1.29 -6.57 13.74
C GLN A 669 2.68 -6.12 14.17
N MET A 670 2.78 -5.14 15.07
CA MET A 670 4.07 -4.54 15.41
C MET A 670 4.98 -5.52 16.15
N MET A 671 4.46 -6.28 17.14
CA MET A 671 5.30 -7.11 17.98
C MET A 671 5.48 -8.52 17.42
N HIS A 672 4.42 -9.30 17.20
CA HIS A 672 4.53 -10.66 16.66
C HIS A 672 4.94 -10.65 15.18
N GLY A 673 4.40 -9.73 14.40
CA GLY A 673 4.69 -9.55 12.99
C GLY A 673 5.90 -8.66 12.68
N ASN A 674 6.72 -8.34 13.68
CA ASN A 674 7.97 -7.58 13.58
C ASN A 674 7.84 -6.22 12.86
N GLY A 675 6.73 -5.52 13.07
CA GLY A 675 6.43 -4.22 12.48
C GLY A 675 5.42 -4.33 11.35
N MET A 676 5.70 -5.08 10.29
CA MET A 676 4.83 -5.12 9.10
C MET A 676 3.68 -6.13 9.22
N GLY A 677 3.81 -7.17 10.03
CA GLY A 677 2.84 -8.28 10.06
C GLY A 677 2.87 -9.09 8.77
N PHE A 678 1.70 -9.68 8.43
CA PHE A 678 1.50 -10.47 7.23
C PHE A 678 0.30 -9.94 6.42
N ASN A 679 0.07 -10.52 5.24
CA ASN A 679 -1.07 -10.23 4.36
C ASN A 679 -1.02 -8.85 3.67
N TRP A 680 0.15 -8.25 3.57
CA TRP A 680 0.34 -7.03 2.82
C TRP A 680 0.75 -7.35 1.38
N LYS A 681 0.06 -6.78 0.41
CA LYS A 681 0.47 -6.82 -1.00
C LYS A 681 1.21 -5.50 -1.35
N GLY A 682 2.24 -5.17 -0.58
CA GLY A 682 3.01 -3.94 -0.69
C GLY A 682 4.48 -4.16 -0.37
N LEU A 683 5.23 -3.08 -0.14
CA LEU A 683 6.64 -3.17 0.22
C LEU A 683 6.80 -3.58 1.69
N TYR A 684 7.62 -4.60 1.92
CA TYR A 684 8.15 -4.97 3.24
C TYR A 684 9.58 -4.46 3.39
N THR A 685 9.88 -3.78 4.50
CA THR A 685 11.25 -3.39 4.85
C THR A 685 11.89 -4.55 5.60
N THR A 686 12.49 -5.51 4.87
CA THR A 686 13.02 -6.76 5.42
C THR A 686 14.12 -6.52 6.45
N SER A 687 15.01 -5.56 6.21
CA SER A 687 16.06 -5.17 7.17
C SER A 687 15.50 -4.65 8.51
N LEU A 688 14.36 -3.94 8.48
CA LEU A 688 13.67 -3.49 9.70
C LEU A 688 13.00 -4.65 10.43
N LEU A 689 12.38 -5.59 9.69
CA LEU A 689 11.79 -6.81 10.26
C LEU A 689 12.82 -7.60 11.06
N ASP A 690 14.00 -7.81 10.47
CA ASP A 690 15.10 -8.56 11.10
C ASP A 690 15.66 -7.84 12.33
N ALA A 691 15.90 -6.54 12.22
CA ALA A 691 16.39 -5.73 13.32
C ALA A 691 15.39 -5.69 14.49
N HIS A 692 14.09 -5.47 14.17
CA HIS A 692 13.06 -5.40 15.20
C HIS A 692 12.79 -6.75 15.87
N ALA A 693 12.95 -7.88 15.19
CA ALA A 693 12.78 -9.23 15.76
C ALA A 693 13.60 -9.46 17.05
N ASN A 694 14.72 -8.73 17.19
CA ASN A 694 15.61 -8.81 18.35
C ASN A 694 14.97 -8.32 19.67
N TRP A 695 13.82 -7.63 19.64
CA TRP A 695 13.14 -7.23 20.87
C TRP A 695 12.87 -8.39 21.81
N ARG A 696 12.66 -9.61 21.27
CA ARG A 696 12.35 -10.82 22.06
C ARG A 696 13.47 -11.22 23.03
N SER A 697 14.72 -11.00 22.63
CA SER A 697 15.90 -11.27 23.48
C SER A 697 16.15 -10.15 24.51
N ARG A 698 15.48 -8.99 24.35
CA ARG A 698 15.65 -7.77 25.15
C ARG A 698 14.30 -7.24 25.68
N ALA A 699 13.31 -8.12 25.87
CA ALA A 699 11.94 -7.75 26.21
C ALA A 699 11.82 -6.97 27.53
N ASP A 700 12.74 -7.18 28.46
CA ASP A 700 12.77 -6.43 29.73
C ASP A 700 13.07 -4.94 29.58
N GLU A 701 13.67 -4.52 28.46
CA GLU A 701 13.96 -3.11 28.15
C GLU A 701 12.74 -2.35 27.62
N LEU A 702 11.67 -3.04 27.22
CA LEU A 702 10.46 -2.40 26.70
C LEU A 702 9.86 -1.43 27.72
N SER A 703 9.32 -0.29 27.23
CA SER A 703 8.72 0.72 28.09
C SER A 703 7.53 0.18 28.91
N ARG A 704 7.23 0.80 30.04
CA ARG A 704 6.09 0.41 30.90
C ARG A 704 4.74 0.50 30.18
N THR A 705 4.57 1.51 29.31
CA THR A 705 3.37 1.69 28.49
C THR A 705 3.23 0.59 27.45
N LEU A 706 4.32 0.19 26.80
CA LEU A 706 4.32 -0.91 25.85
C LEU A 706 4.05 -2.25 26.54
N LYS A 707 4.70 -2.52 27.68
CA LYS A 707 4.48 -3.76 28.44
C LYS A 707 3.01 -3.95 28.83
N ILE A 708 2.37 -2.92 29.41
CA ILE A 708 0.95 -3.02 29.79
C ILE A 708 0.04 -3.23 28.58
N SER A 709 0.33 -2.57 27.45
CA SER A 709 -0.45 -2.74 26.21
C SER A 709 -0.28 -4.13 25.63
N MET A 710 0.96 -4.67 25.62
CA MET A 710 1.23 -6.05 25.19
C MET A 710 0.54 -7.09 26.08
N LEU A 711 0.63 -6.93 27.40
CA LEU A 711 -0.01 -7.86 28.32
C LEU A 711 -1.53 -7.90 28.12
N ALA A 712 -2.16 -6.74 27.93
CA ALA A 712 -3.59 -6.67 27.63
C ALA A 712 -3.92 -7.29 26.26
N GLY A 713 -3.26 -6.85 25.20
CA GLY A 713 -3.50 -7.34 23.84
C GLY A 713 -3.30 -8.85 23.71
N GLU A 714 -2.20 -9.37 24.28
CA GLU A 714 -1.91 -10.82 24.30
C GLU A 714 -2.98 -11.61 25.07
N TYR A 715 -3.46 -11.10 26.21
CA TYR A 715 -4.55 -11.72 26.95
C TYR A 715 -5.82 -11.85 26.10
N PHE A 716 -6.22 -10.76 25.43
CA PHE A 716 -7.43 -10.76 24.60
C PHE A 716 -7.26 -11.65 23.35
N ILE A 717 -6.10 -11.65 22.70
CA ILE A 717 -5.81 -12.55 21.57
C ILE A 717 -5.92 -14.01 22.02
N LYS A 718 -5.25 -14.41 23.12
CA LYS A 718 -5.24 -15.81 23.58
C LYS A 718 -6.60 -16.29 24.06
N HIS A 719 -7.31 -15.49 24.83
CA HIS A 719 -8.54 -15.93 25.49
C HIS A 719 -9.81 -15.58 24.73
N HIS A 720 -9.76 -14.57 23.83
CA HIS A 720 -10.91 -14.12 23.06
C HIS A 720 -10.70 -14.18 21.54
N ARG A 721 -9.54 -14.65 21.09
CA ARG A 721 -9.26 -15.02 19.68
C ARG A 721 -9.57 -13.90 18.66
N GLY A 722 -9.23 -12.64 18.99
CA GLY A 722 -9.47 -11.49 18.12
C GLY A 722 -10.94 -11.05 18.02
N HIS A 723 -11.83 -11.61 18.85
CA HIS A 723 -13.27 -11.24 18.84
C HIS A 723 -13.49 -9.74 19.05
N PHE A 724 -12.78 -9.16 20.04
CA PHE A 724 -12.96 -7.75 20.38
C PHE A 724 -12.33 -6.83 19.34
N TYR A 725 -11.19 -7.19 18.76
CA TYR A 725 -10.63 -6.50 17.60
C TYR A 725 -11.63 -6.44 16.44
N ALA A 726 -12.16 -7.59 16.03
CA ALA A 726 -13.12 -7.66 14.93
C ALA A 726 -14.42 -6.87 15.24
N LYS A 727 -14.95 -6.96 16.46
CA LYS A 727 -16.11 -6.20 16.90
C LYS A 727 -15.83 -4.69 16.90
N ALA A 728 -14.66 -4.27 17.36
CA ALA A 728 -14.25 -2.86 17.37
C ALA A 728 -14.10 -2.29 15.95
N GLN A 729 -13.55 -3.05 15.01
CA GLN A 729 -13.50 -2.68 13.57
C GLN A 729 -14.92 -2.49 13.00
N ASN A 730 -15.86 -3.37 13.33
CA ASN A 730 -17.26 -3.20 12.93
C ASN A 730 -17.92 -1.95 13.55
N LEU A 731 -17.65 -1.68 14.83
CA LEU A 731 -18.13 -0.47 15.52
C LEU A 731 -17.46 0.79 14.99
N GLY A 732 -16.20 0.71 14.57
CA GLY A 732 -15.49 1.81 13.89
C GLY A 732 -16.19 2.24 12.59
N ARG A 733 -16.77 1.31 11.83
CA ARG A 733 -17.59 1.62 10.66
C ARG A 733 -18.89 2.36 11.05
N LEU A 734 -19.51 2.00 12.16
CA LEU A 734 -20.68 2.71 12.66
C LEU A 734 -20.30 4.12 13.17
N LEU A 735 -19.21 4.25 13.90
CA LEU A 735 -18.69 5.53 14.36
C LEU A 735 -18.36 6.44 13.18
N ARG A 736 -17.71 5.93 12.11
CA ARG A 736 -17.47 6.64 10.87
C ARG A 736 -18.79 7.15 10.27
N LYS A 737 -19.77 6.27 10.10
CA LYS A 737 -21.08 6.65 9.59
C LYS A 737 -21.73 7.76 10.40
N THR A 738 -21.60 7.73 11.72
CA THR A 738 -22.16 8.76 12.61
C THR A 738 -21.56 10.14 12.34
N TYR A 739 -20.25 10.24 12.12
CA TYR A 739 -19.61 11.49 11.74
C TYR A 739 -19.99 11.91 10.31
N ASP A 740 -19.98 10.97 9.36
CA ASP A 740 -20.39 11.23 7.97
C ASP A 740 -21.81 11.81 7.89
N ASP A 741 -22.77 11.24 8.64
CA ASP A 741 -24.17 11.72 8.68
C ASP A 741 -24.27 13.17 9.18
N VAL A 742 -23.46 13.56 10.16
CA VAL A 742 -23.42 14.93 10.69
C VAL A 742 -22.73 15.86 9.70
N LEU A 743 -21.62 15.43 9.10
CA LEU A 743 -20.87 16.17 8.12
C LEU A 743 -21.63 16.42 6.80
N VAL A 744 -22.75 15.73 6.55
CA VAL A 744 -23.67 16.12 5.45
C VAL A 744 -24.18 17.57 5.64
N ARG A 745 -24.45 17.98 6.90
CA ARG A 745 -25.00 19.30 7.25
C ARG A 745 -23.95 20.35 7.59
N TYR A 746 -22.75 19.92 7.95
CA TYR A 746 -21.63 20.77 8.34
C TYR A 746 -20.46 20.56 7.39
N ASP A 747 -19.69 21.64 7.18
CA ASP A 747 -18.45 21.58 6.42
C ASP A 747 -17.31 21.03 7.28
N LEU A 748 -17.31 21.37 8.58
CA LEU A 748 -16.33 20.94 9.58
C LEU A 748 -17.01 20.63 10.92
N LEU A 749 -16.34 19.81 11.73
CA LEU A 749 -16.59 19.71 13.17
C LEU A 749 -15.46 20.37 13.94
N MET A 750 -15.76 20.90 15.14
CA MET A 750 -14.83 21.59 16.00
C MET A 750 -14.99 21.12 17.45
N MET A 751 -13.86 20.95 18.15
CA MET A 751 -13.78 20.60 19.57
C MET A 751 -12.37 20.91 20.11
N PRO A 752 -12.10 20.83 21.45
CA PRO A 752 -10.74 20.83 21.95
C PRO A 752 -9.93 19.66 21.33
N THR A 753 -8.69 19.93 20.92
CA THR A 753 -7.80 18.84 20.50
C THR A 753 -7.58 17.88 21.66
N LEU A 754 -7.25 18.42 22.81
CA LEU A 754 -7.05 17.70 24.05
C LEU A 754 -7.92 18.31 25.14
N PRO A 755 -8.40 17.53 26.10
CA PRO A 755 -9.23 18.06 27.21
C PRO A 755 -8.43 18.88 28.23
N MET A 756 -7.09 18.83 28.16
CA MET A 756 -6.19 19.44 29.14
C MET A 756 -4.95 20.07 28.51
N LYS A 757 -4.29 20.95 29.21
CA LYS A 757 -2.96 21.47 28.90
C LYS A 757 -1.88 20.42 29.16
N ALA A 758 -0.67 20.69 28.69
CA ALA A 758 0.50 19.84 28.95
C ALA A 758 0.69 19.62 30.47
N THR A 759 0.91 18.37 30.83
CA THR A 759 1.08 17.97 32.25
C THR A 759 2.56 17.86 32.63
N PRO A 760 2.91 17.97 33.91
CA PRO A 760 4.27 17.70 34.37
C PRO A 760 4.71 16.28 33.98
N LEU A 761 5.96 16.16 33.53
CA LEU A 761 6.59 14.88 33.26
C LEU A 761 6.66 14.03 34.54
N PRO A 762 6.33 12.74 34.49
CA PRO A 762 6.43 11.89 35.68
C PRO A 762 7.91 11.67 36.03
N PRO A 763 8.27 11.67 37.32
CA PRO A 763 9.61 11.33 37.73
C PRO A 763 9.95 9.86 37.38
N ALA A 764 11.22 9.55 37.15
CA ALA A 764 11.66 8.21 36.72
C ALA A 764 11.20 7.06 37.63
N ASN A 765 11.05 7.34 38.94
CA ASN A 765 10.55 6.38 39.96
C ASN A 765 9.04 6.47 40.22
N ALA A 766 8.29 7.17 39.36
CA ALA A 766 6.84 7.27 39.53
C ALA A 766 6.16 5.88 39.60
N PRO A 767 5.07 5.75 40.40
CA PRO A 767 4.25 4.55 40.36
C PRO A 767 3.77 4.21 38.92
N LEU A 768 3.61 2.93 38.62
CA LEU A 768 3.18 2.47 37.29
C LEU A 768 1.87 3.14 36.86
N ALA A 769 0.91 3.30 37.77
CA ALA A 769 -0.37 3.93 37.49
C ALA A 769 -0.19 5.38 36.96
N LEU A 770 0.61 6.20 37.68
CA LEU A 770 0.89 7.59 37.24
C LEU A 770 1.65 7.62 35.91
N TRP A 771 2.64 6.72 35.72
CA TRP A 771 3.39 6.61 34.48
C TRP A 771 2.49 6.32 33.28
N CYS A 772 1.60 5.34 33.39
CA CYS A 772 0.63 4.98 32.35
C CYS A 772 -0.45 6.06 32.18
N GLN A 773 -0.94 6.65 33.26
CA GLN A 773 -1.89 7.75 33.20
C GLN A 773 -1.33 8.88 32.32
N ARG A 774 -0.11 9.36 32.59
CA ARG A 774 0.57 10.39 31.81
C ARG A 774 0.82 10.00 30.35
N GLY A 775 0.82 8.70 30.05
CA GLY A 775 0.95 8.17 28.70
C GLY A 775 -0.34 8.22 27.86
N PHE A 776 -1.53 8.17 28.52
CA PHE A 776 -2.79 7.94 27.80
C PHE A 776 -3.95 8.90 28.17
N GLU A 777 -3.80 9.79 29.15
CA GLU A 777 -4.90 10.63 29.65
C GLU A 777 -5.44 11.66 28.65
N MET A 778 -4.67 11.97 27.57
CA MET A 778 -5.01 12.97 26.58
C MET A 778 -5.77 12.46 25.35
N LEU A 779 -5.97 11.15 25.19
CA LEU A 779 -6.49 10.50 23.98
C LEU A 779 -7.97 10.81 23.59
N PRO A 780 -8.90 11.19 24.49
CA PRO A 780 -10.34 11.05 24.25
C PRO A 780 -10.89 11.67 22.98
N ASN A 781 -10.42 12.87 22.61
CA ASN A 781 -10.91 13.58 21.42
C ASN A 781 -10.17 13.21 20.14
N THR A 782 -8.97 12.64 20.24
CA THR A 782 -8.12 12.39 19.06
C THR A 782 -8.28 10.99 18.48
N CYS A 783 -8.28 9.95 19.31
CA CYS A 783 -8.30 8.56 18.85
C CYS A 783 -9.56 8.14 18.05
N PRO A 784 -10.76 8.72 18.21
CA PRO A 784 -11.89 8.37 17.38
C PRO A 784 -11.66 8.61 15.88
N PHE A 785 -10.86 9.65 15.54
CA PHE A 785 -10.58 10.01 14.14
C PHE A 785 -9.45 9.19 13.51
N ASP A 786 -8.70 8.42 14.29
CA ASP A 786 -7.81 7.39 13.74
C ASP A 786 -8.60 6.17 13.31
N VAL A 787 -9.57 5.74 14.14
CA VAL A 787 -10.49 4.64 13.81
C VAL A 787 -11.33 4.95 12.57
N THR A 788 -11.82 6.18 12.44
CA THR A 788 -12.73 6.55 11.35
C THR A 788 -12.02 7.07 10.10
N GLY A 789 -10.74 7.38 10.20
CA GLY A 789 -9.92 7.86 9.10
C GLY A 789 -10.19 9.30 8.63
N HIS A 790 -11.07 10.07 9.30
CA HIS A 790 -11.36 11.45 8.94
C HIS A 790 -10.13 12.35 9.10
N PRO A 791 -9.88 13.29 8.18
CA PRO A 791 -8.83 14.28 8.36
C PRO A 791 -9.15 15.18 9.55
N ALA A 792 -8.11 15.44 10.37
CA ALA A 792 -8.24 16.25 11.58
C ALA A 792 -6.98 17.07 11.83
N MET A 793 -7.11 18.36 12.11
CA MET A 793 -5.99 19.27 12.31
C MET A 793 -6.05 19.95 13.67
N ASN A 794 -4.93 19.93 14.40
CA ASN A 794 -4.72 20.81 15.55
C ASN A 794 -4.35 22.22 15.09
N ILE A 795 -5.04 23.20 15.65
CA ILE A 795 -4.75 24.62 15.47
C ILE A 795 -4.54 25.23 16.87
N PRO A 796 -3.37 25.82 17.17
CA PRO A 796 -3.17 26.51 18.44
C PRO A 796 -4.11 27.71 18.53
N CYS A 797 -4.81 27.89 19.66
CA CYS A 797 -5.89 28.86 19.79
C CYS A 797 -5.82 29.75 21.05
N GLY A 798 -4.74 29.65 21.79
CA GLY A 798 -4.50 30.50 22.98
C GLY A 798 -3.44 29.92 23.91
N ILE A 799 -3.11 30.71 24.92
CA ILE A 799 -2.24 30.32 26.03
C ILE A 799 -3.06 30.34 27.32
N SER A 800 -2.89 29.33 28.17
CA SER A 800 -3.37 29.34 29.54
C SER A 800 -2.31 28.76 30.48
N ASP A 801 -2.06 29.39 31.64
CA ASP A 801 -0.97 29.04 32.59
C ASP A 801 0.43 28.93 31.94
N GLY A 802 0.67 29.71 30.86
CA GLY A 802 1.92 29.67 30.10
C GLY A 802 2.08 28.49 29.16
N LEU A 803 0.99 27.69 28.93
CA LEU A 803 0.97 26.54 28.07
C LEU A 803 -0.01 26.72 26.92
N PRO A 804 0.31 26.22 25.69
CA PRO A 804 -0.59 26.27 24.55
C PRO A 804 -1.87 25.45 24.76
N VAL A 805 -2.94 25.94 24.16
CA VAL A 805 -4.23 25.25 24.00
C VAL A 805 -4.51 25.08 22.50
N GLY A 806 -4.94 23.89 22.11
CA GLY A 806 -5.27 23.59 20.72
C GLY A 806 -6.78 23.30 20.52
N MET A 807 -7.36 23.85 19.45
CA MET A 807 -8.64 23.41 18.90
C MET A 807 -8.40 22.42 17.76
N MET A 808 -9.29 21.46 17.60
CA MET A 808 -9.28 20.50 16.50
C MET A 808 -10.40 20.80 15.52
N LEU A 809 -10.06 20.90 14.23
CA LEU A 809 -11.00 20.91 13.12
C LEU A 809 -10.99 19.55 12.43
N VAL A 810 -12.16 18.98 12.19
CA VAL A 810 -12.35 17.69 11.52
C VAL A 810 -13.19 17.87 10.27
N GLY A 811 -12.75 17.33 9.14
CA GLY A 811 -13.41 17.43 7.85
C GLY A 811 -13.96 16.10 7.35
N LYS A 812 -14.70 16.13 6.26
CA LYS A 812 -15.03 14.94 5.45
C LYS A 812 -13.76 14.30 4.93
N HIS A 813 -13.83 13.01 4.60
CA HIS A 813 -12.72 12.35 3.91
C HIS A 813 -12.32 13.14 2.65
N TYR A 814 -11.02 13.35 2.47
CA TYR A 814 -10.40 14.12 1.38
C TYR A 814 -10.80 15.61 1.33
N ALA A 815 -11.32 16.17 2.43
CA ALA A 815 -11.67 17.59 2.53
C ALA A 815 -10.63 18.41 3.32
N GLU A 816 -9.36 18.05 3.27
CA GLU A 816 -8.25 18.76 3.91
C GLU A 816 -8.21 20.24 3.51
N THR A 817 -8.57 20.57 2.25
CA THR A 817 -8.66 21.95 1.76
C THR A 817 -9.65 22.78 2.59
N THR A 818 -10.77 22.19 3.02
CA THR A 818 -11.75 22.90 3.86
C THR A 818 -11.21 23.18 5.26
N ILE A 819 -10.46 22.22 5.83
CA ILE A 819 -9.79 22.41 7.11
C ILE A 819 -8.74 23.52 7.00
N TYR A 820 -7.91 23.47 5.95
CA TYR A 820 -6.87 24.49 5.73
C TYR A 820 -7.44 25.89 5.53
N ARG A 821 -8.57 26.06 4.85
CA ARG A 821 -9.25 27.33 4.71
C ARG A 821 -9.63 27.92 6.08
N ALA A 822 -10.23 27.12 6.94
CA ALA A 822 -10.62 27.56 8.28
C ALA A 822 -9.40 27.83 9.16
N ALA A 823 -8.40 26.96 9.14
CA ALA A 823 -7.15 27.13 9.89
C ALA A 823 -6.41 28.39 9.46
N HIS A 824 -6.24 28.63 8.15
CA HIS A 824 -5.58 29.82 7.64
C HIS A 824 -6.36 31.09 7.96
N THR A 825 -7.69 31.05 7.87
CA THR A 825 -8.51 32.21 8.29
C THR A 825 -8.27 32.53 9.77
N PHE A 826 -8.24 31.50 10.65
CA PHE A 826 -7.98 31.70 12.07
C PHE A 826 -6.58 32.26 12.31
N GLU A 827 -5.55 31.75 11.61
CA GLU A 827 -4.17 32.25 11.66
C GLU A 827 -4.10 33.75 11.29
N GLN A 828 -4.88 34.23 10.31
CA GLN A 828 -4.91 35.63 9.88
C GLN A 828 -5.65 36.56 10.84
N LEU A 829 -6.37 36.05 11.85
CA LEU A 829 -7.04 36.88 12.86
C LEU A 829 -6.06 37.48 13.88
N GLY A 830 -4.82 37.01 13.91
CA GLY A 830 -3.78 37.54 14.78
C GLY A 830 -2.86 36.46 15.36
N ASP A 831 -1.91 36.85 16.20
CA ASP A 831 -1.08 35.87 16.90
C ASP A 831 -1.91 35.17 17.98
N TRP A 832 -2.14 33.89 17.78
CA TRP A 832 -2.91 33.03 18.69
C TRP A 832 -2.39 33.05 20.16
N ARG A 833 -1.10 33.41 20.38
CA ARG A 833 -0.53 33.52 21.72
C ARG A 833 -1.15 34.65 22.54
N ASN A 834 -1.77 35.58 21.86
CA ASN A 834 -2.45 36.75 22.45
C ASN A 834 -3.97 36.58 22.54
N PHE A 835 -4.47 35.40 22.23
CA PHE A 835 -5.90 35.10 22.22
C PHE A 835 -6.42 34.63 23.56
#